data_1e58d5b2d87918acce842bb3be480ae5
#
_entry.id   1e58d5b2d87918acce842bb3be480ae5
#
_cell.length_a   1.000
_cell.length_b   1.000
_cell.length_c   1.000
_cell.angle_alpha   90.00
_cell.angle_beta   90.00
_cell.angle_gamma   90.00
#
_symmetry.space_group_name_H-M   'P 1'
#
loop_
_entity.id
_entity.type
_entity.pdbx_description
1 polymer ?
#
loop_
_entity_poly.entity_id
_entity_poly.type
_entity_poly.pdbx_seq_one_letter_code
_entity_poly.pdbx_strand_id
1 'polypeptide(L)'
;MPASKFSKKRRFIPSSGTQLSEKNFFDLRGLNIYLPDETMPDNESPYAKNFRVYDKKDGSRTTISKRKGHIKASTPIGESITVQQSSTAGASVTSISTASWRAEKFTTVAAGRVSTVSIKLDNATGNGRGPIIVELRTDNSGVPGVVIATSSINQSQFTSTPTFYDAYFIEAPDLTNATNYWIVVYIQGDGTGTYNVSTTTNTTLALTSNTSGGSWTSVSYSLNYKLSYATPGPIIGQRRFYRTTSPPQHLFWHAGKMYQLNEVTGAATELYAGIHTSADAIYTTDINNKIYFIDQITVPKVYNGTSVSNVGGSPPVSRHIARHKNRLFLLQEDGKLIWSEVGDYERFNATSFLYCPTPYTSDPPIGIYSFQDNLVIYTRNTKYILYGSDIASFVLKEATAKKGLASTSAAAVTGSYIYFLSDDGIYRFNGGTDQLISKKVTPIVQNFADKTKVDFTVHDDKLRVYYRSSGQGYNDHCLIYDTVYNTWLNDKNVYVENGVVWDSSPDRNQLVVGNSRIGMLLYAEEGRSDAGKPIEFEYRTKYHSFGSPSRKQRMKRLYPALRGTDGNHTIDVQVDADEANAPMSNIVSLAASGDEWGGGELWASPTATWGRDALPLPRITIPGQNRKHQIRFVQTGVDNDVDLVGYTAYISMRRPV
;
A
#
# COMPACT_ATOMS: atom_id res chain seq x y z
N MET A 1 3.74 95.09 1.34
CA MET A 1 3.63 93.97 0.38
C MET A 1 4.26 92.76 0.96
N PRO A 2 3.54 91.70 1.22
CA PRO A 2 4.13 90.53 1.87
C PRO A 2 4.66 89.52 0.84
N ALA A 3 5.82 88.91 1.21
CA ALA A 3 6.55 87.93 0.42
C ALA A 3 5.83 86.60 0.41
N SER A 4 5.66 86.00 -0.77
CA SER A 4 5.08 84.68 -0.97
C SER A 4 6.01 83.55 -0.50
N LYS A 5 5.54 82.77 0.42
CA LYS A 5 6.21 81.50 0.84
C LYS A 5 6.04 80.44 -0.25
N PHE A 6 7.09 80.10 -0.93
CA PHE A 6 7.13 78.92 -1.80
C PHE A 6 7.12 77.66 -0.90
N SER A 7 6.01 76.94 -0.94
CA SER A 7 5.88 75.60 -0.36
C SER A 7 6.63 74.61 -1.25
N LYS A 8 7.76 74.08 -0.78
CA LYS A 8 8.40 72.91 -1.41
C LYS A 8 7.50 71.69 -1.25
N LYS A 9 6.77 71.33 -2.29
CA LYS A 9 6.14 70.01 -2.38
C LYS A 9 7.23 68.95 -2.28
N ARG A 10 7.31 68.27 -1.15
CA ARG A 10 8.08 67.03 -1.03
C ARG A 10 7.50 66.02 -2.05
N ARG A 11 8.25 65.73 -3.13
CA ARG A 11 8.00 64.58 -3.95
C ARG A 11 8.13 63.35 -3.05
N PHE A 12 7.02 62.69 -2.80
CA PHE A 12 7.00 61.33 -2.27
C PHE A 12 7.68 60.45 -3.32
N ILE A 13 8.93 60.10 -3.12
CA ILE A 13 9.58 59.01 -3.82
C ILE A 13 8.99 57.78 -3.16
N PRO A 14 8.17 56.96 -3.85
CA PRO A 14 7.73 55.72 -3.27
C PRO A 14 9.00 54.91 -2.96
N SER A 15 9.22 54.61 -1.68
CA SER A 15 10.22 53.64 -1.29
C SER A 15 10.01 52.44 -2.23
N SER A 16 11.09 51.96 -2.85
CA SER A 16 11.08 50.77 -3.71
C SER A 16 10.66 49.55 -2.88
N GLY A 17 9.40 49.48 -2.56
CA GLY A 17 8.79 48.36 -1.87
C GLY A 17 8.96 47.13 -2.74
N THR A 18 9.66 46.14 -2.26
CA THR A 18 9.76 44.85 -2.90
C THR A 18 8.35 44.33 -3.05
N GLN A 19 7.84 44.31 -4.27
CA GLN A 19 6.49 43.84 -4.55
C GLN A 19 6.45 42.36 -4.27
N LEU A 20 5.66 41.94 -3.28
CA LEU A 20 5.40 40.55 -3.00
C LEU A 20 4.40 40.05 -4.03
N SER A 21 4.77 39.01 -4.76
CA SER A 21 3.87 38.27 -5.63
C SER A 21 3.31 37.06 -4.86
N GLU A 22 2.00 36.96 -4.82
CA GLU A 22 1.30 35.80 -4.28
C GLU A 22 1.15 34.75 -5.39
N LYS A 23 1.47 33.49 -5.07
CA LYS A 23 1.31 32.34 -5.94
C LYS A 23 0.55 31.26 -5.18
N ASN A 24 -0.59 30.87 -5.74
CA ASN A 24 -1.50 29.89 -5.18
C ASN A 24 -1.39 28.59 -5.98
N PHE A 25 -1.22 27.47 -5.27
CA PHE A 25 -1.09 26.12 -5.81
C PHE A 25 -2.16 25.23 -5.17
N PHE A 26 -3.23 25.02 -5.91
CA PHE A 26 -4.35 24.16 -5.53
C PHE A 26 -4.60 23.14 -6.64
N ASP A 27 -5.55 22.23 -6.43
CA ASP A 27 -5.89 21.16 -7.37
C ASP A 27 -4.69 20.25 -7.67
N LEU A 28 -3.97 19.90 -6.60
CA LEU A 28 -2.81 19.02 -6.68
C LEU A 28 -3.20 17.66 -7.26
N ARG A 29 -2.32 17.09 -8.08
CA ARG A 29 -2.54 15.84 -8.80
C ARG A 29 -1.45 14.81 -8.50
N GLY A 30 -1.53 13.69 -9.18
CA GLY A 30 -0.65 12.57 -8.99
C GLY A 30 0.74 12.72 -9.60
N LEU A 31 1.36 11.58 -9.79
CA LEU A 31 2.76 11.44 -10.15
C LEU A 31 3.00 11.67 -11.64
N ASN A 32 4.03 12.45 -11.97
CA ASN A 32 4.58 12.59 -13.30
C ASN A 32 6.11 12.70 -13.23
N ILE A 33 6.79 11.59 -13.46
CA ILE A 33 8.25 11.53 -13.42
C ILE A 33 8.87 11.48 -14.82
N TYR A 34 8.04 11.63 -15.85
CA TYR A 34 8.48 11.61 -17.24
C TYR A 34 8.91 13.00 -17.74
N LEU A 35 8.25 14.05 -17.26
CA LEU A 35 8.54 15.41 -17.68
C LEU A 35 9.58 16.07 -16.77
N PRO A 36 10.53 16.85 -17.33
CA PRO A 36 11.40 17.69 -16.52
C PRO A 36 10.62 18.80 -15.82
N ASP A 37 11.15 19.33 -14.73
CA ASP A 37 10.49 20.34 -13.88
C ASP A 37 10.01 21.58 -14.66
N GLU A 38 10.75 21.98 -15.69
CA GLU A 38 10.44 23.15 -16.50
C GLU A 38 9.13 23.00 -17.29
N THR A 39 8.81 21.80 -17.74
CA THR A 39 7.63 21.50 -18.57
C THR A 39 6.51 20.77 -17.82
N MET A 40 6.80 20.32 -16.59
CA MET A 40 5.82 19.66 -15.74
C MET A 40 4.75 20.65 -15.28
N PRO A 41 3.45 20.29 -15.32
CA PRO A 41 2.39 21.11 -14.71
C PRO A 41 2.66 21.40 -13.23
N ASP A 42 2.27 22.58 -12.76
CA ASP A 42 2.52 23.02 -11.37
C ASP A 42 1.78 22.17 -10.32
N ASN A 43 0.75 21.47 -10.73
CA ASN A 43 -0.09 20.63 -9.89
C ASN A 43 0.28 19.12 -9.94
N GLU A 44 1.28 18.74 -10.71
CA GLU A 44 1.80 17.36 -10.74
C GLU A 44 3.08 17.23 -9.89
N SER A 45 3.37 16.02 -9.44
CA SER A 45 4.48 15.72 -8.56
C SER A 45 5.55 14.88 -9.26
N PRO A 46 6.83 15.25 -9.18
CA PRO A 46 7.93 14.40 -9.63
C PRO A 46 8.20 13.23 -8.69
N TYR A 47 7.74 13.32 -7.44
CA TYR A 47 7.89 12.28 -6.45
C TYR A 47 6.79 12.36 -5.40
N ALA A 48 6.04 11.28 -5.26
CA ALA A 48 5.08 11.14 -4.16
C ALA A 48 4.91 9.65 -3.81
N LYS A 49 4.62 9.36 -2.55
CA LYS A 49 4.37 8.00 -2.06
C LYS A 49 3.23 7.96 -1.05
N ASN A 50 2.47 6.86 -1.08
CA ASN A 50 1.43 6.55 -0.11
C ASN A 50 0.35 7.63 0.01
N PHE A 51 -0.20 8.06 -1.11
CA PHE A 51 -1.20 9.12 -1.18
C PHE A 51 -2.39 8.74 -2.07
N ARG A 52 -3.48 9.49 -1.91
CA ARG A 52 -4.69 9.43 -2.75
C ARG A 52 -5.08 10.82 -3.20
N VAL A 53 -5.76 10.90 -4.34
CA VAL A 53 -6.38 12.12 -4.85
C VAL A 53 -7.87 11.99 -4.66
N TYR A 54 -8.50 12.98 -4.04
CA TYR A 54 -9.94 13.03 -3.83
C TYR A 54 -10.50 14.38 -4.28
N ASP A 55 -11.69 14.37 -4.88
CA ASP A 55 -12.46 15.59 -5.01
C ASP A 55 -13.12 15.95 -3.69
N LYS A 56 -13.20 17.23 -3.38
CA LYS A 56 -14.12 17.68 -2.35
C LYS A 56 -15.54 17.27 -2.71
N LYS A 57 -16.36 16.97 -1.70
CA LYS A 57 -17.79 16.66 -1.87
C LYS A 57 -18.56 17.75 -2.65
N ASP A 58 -18.04 18.98 -2.72
CA ASP A 58 -18.59 20.11 -3.47
C ASP A 58 -18.02 20.22 -4.91
N GLY A 59 -17.14 19.30 -5.33
CA GLY A 59 -16.52 19.28 -6.66
C GLY A 59 -15.57 20.44 -6.96
N SER A 60 -15.25 21.28 -5.97
CA SER A 60 -14.54 22.54 -6.22
C SER A 60 -13.02 22.41 -6.33
N ARG A 61 -12.39 21.38 -5.73
CA ARG A 61 -10.92 21.21 -5.71
C ARG A 61 -10.51 19.77 -5.40
N THR A 62 -9.43 19.31 -6.01
CA THR A 62 -8.78 18.06 -5.61
C THR A 62 -7.94 18.25 -4.34
N THR A 63 -7.90 17.21 -3.51
CA THR A 63 -7.13 17.16 -2.26
C THR A 63 -6.22 15.95 -2.31
N ILE A 64 -4.98 16.10 -1.87
CA ILE A 64 -4.04 15.00 -1.67
C ILE A 64 -4.17 14.53 -0.22
N SER A 65 -4.55 13.28 -0.02
CA SER A 65 -4.64 12.69 1.32
C SER A 65 -3.63 11.57 1.47
N LYS A 66 -3.14 11.35 2.69
CA LYS A 66 -2.43 10.12 3.03
C LYS A 66 -3.35 8.93 2.74
N ARG A 67 -2.82 7.85 2.14
CA ARG A 67 -3.63 6.66 1.86
C ARG A 67 -4.13 6.02 3.15
N LYS A 68 -5.26 5.36 3.06
CA LYS A 68 -5.69 4.42 4.11
C LYS A 68 -4.77 3.21 4.14
N GLY A 69 -4.76 2.54 5.27
CA GLY A 69 -3.92 1.37 5.52
C GLY A 69 -4.56 0.06 5.08
N HIS A 70 -4.02 -0.99 5.67
CA HIS A 70 -4.51 -2.36 5.56
C HIS A 70 -4.77 -2.89 6.97
N ILE A 71 -5.92 -3.45 7.22
CA ILE A 71 -6.20 -4.13 8.48
C ILE A 71 -6.13 -5.64 8.31
N LYS A 72 -5.79 -6.35 9.37
CA LYS A 72 -5.70 -7.80 9.37
C LYS A 72 -7.05 -8.46 9.05
N ALA A 73 -7.11 -9.30 8.03
CA ALA A 73 -8.25 -10.14 7.69
C ALA A 73 -8.09 -11.59 8.17
N SER A 74 -6.85 -12.13 8.17
CA SER A 74 -6.55 -13.47 8.67
C SER A 74 -5.42 -13.48 9.67
N THR A 75 -5.39 -14.51 10.54
CA THR A 75 -4.17 -14.87 11.26
C THR A 75 -3.13 -15.41 10.29
N PRO A 76 -1.82 -15.21 10.54
CA PRO A 76 -0.76 -15.80 9.71
C PRO A 76 -0.81 -17.33 9.71
N ILE A 77 -0.67 -17.93 8.52
CA ILE A 77 -0.71 -19.40 8.37
C ILE A 77 0.53 -20.06 8.97
N GLY A 78 0.30 -21.14 9.73
CA GLY A 78 1.37 -21.91 10.35
C GLY A 78 2.12 -21.14 11.42
N GLU A 79 1.50 -20.14 12.01
CA GLU A 79 2.10 -19.35 13.08
C GLU A 79 2.41 -20.22 14.29
N SER A 80 3.64 -20.12 14.78
CA SER A 80 4.12 -20.82 15.97
C SER A 80 5.01 -19.92 16.82
N ILE A 81 4.83 -20.00 18.15
CA ILE A 81 5.69 -19.27 19.08
C ILE A 81 7.07 -19.92 19.06
N THR A 82 8.09 -19.14 18.68
CA THR A 82 9.48 -19.61 18.58
C THR A 82 10.32 -19.16 19.76
N VAL A 83 10.09 -17.95 20.27
CA VAL A 83 10.74 -17.41 21.47
C VAL A 83 9.67 -16.85 22.39
N GLN A 84 9.74 -17.20 23.67
CA GLN A 84 8.79 -16.74 24.66
C GLN A 84 9.49 -16.41 25.97
N GLN A 85 9.14 -15.26 26.54
CA GLN A 85 9.43 -14.86 27.91
C GLN A 85 8.10 -14.54 28.59
N SER A 86 7.68 -15.34 29.55
CA SER A 86 6.46 -15.05 30.30
C SER A 86 6.58 -15.60 31.73
N SER A 87 6.08 -14.85 32.69
CA SER A 87 5.92 -15.30 34.07
C SER A 87 4.45 -15.29 34.46
N THR A 88 4.04 -16.35 35.17
CA THR A 88 2.71 -16.44 35.79
C THR A 88 2.72 -15.99 37.26
N ALA A 89 3.87 -15.88 37.89
CA ALA A 89 4.02 -15.56 39.31
C ALA A 89 4.42 -14.09 39.49
N GLY A 90 3.60 -13.31 40.17
CA GLY A 90 3.92 -11.99 40.71
C GLY A 90 4.50 -11.00 39.68
N ALA A 91 3.80 -10.80 38.58
CA ALA A 91 4.27 -9.89 37.54
C ALA A 91 4.53 -8.49 38.10
N SER A 92 5.78 -8.08 38.09
CA SER A 92 6.13 -6.66 38.24
C SER A 92 5.72 -5.92 36.98
N VAL A 93 5.59 -4.61 37.05
CA VAL A 93 5.27 -3.75 35.92
C VAL A 93 6.34 -2.69 35.74
N THR A 94 6.54 -2.29 34.50
CA THR A 94 7.33 -1.11 34.17
C THR A 94 6.53 -0.20 33.23
N SER A 95 6.73 1.10 33.34
CA SER A 95 6.07 2.06 32.48
C SER A 95 6.87 2.31 31.20
N ILE A 96 6.15 2.52 30.11
CA ILE A 96 6.66 3.05 28.84
C ILE A 96 5.98 4.40 28.56
N SER A 97 6.70 5.28 27.88
CA SER A 97 6.22 6.59 27.45
C SER A 97 6.89 6.99 26.13
N THR A 98 6.65 8.20 25.67
CA THR A 98 7.35 8.78 24.51
C THR A 98 8.86 8.93 24.75
N ALA A 99 9.28 9.21 26.00
CA ALA A 99 10.69 9.34 26.38
C ALA A 99 11.26 8.06 26.98
N SER A 100 10.44 7.28 27.72
CA SER A 100 10.87 6.07 28.42
C SER A 100 10.62 4.83 27.57
N TRP A 101 11.65 4.36 26.90
CA TRP A 101 11.64 3.18 26.05
C TRP A 101 12.12 1.95 26.80
N ARG A 102 11.65 0.78 26.40
CA ARG A 102 12.09 -0.51 26.93
C ARG A 102 12.56 -1.38 25.79
N ALA A 103 13.64 -2.13 26.02
CA ALA A 103 14.19 -3.06 25.06
C ALA A 103 14.48 -4.40 25.72
N GLU A 104 14.18 -5.47 25.01
CA GLU A 104 14.45 -6.86 25.43
C GLU A 104 15.32 -7.53 24.39
N LYS A 105 16.45 -8.12 24.83
CA LYS A 105 17.33 -8.91 23.98
C LYS A 105 16.87 -10.34 23.92
N PHE A 106 16.88 -10.93 22.76
CA PHE A 106 16.64 -12.36 22.58
C PHE A 106 17.60 -12.97 21.56
N THR A 107 17.83 -14.26 21.69
CA THR A 107 18.60 -15.04 20.72
C THR A 107 17.65 -15.97 19.97
N THR A 108 17.72 -16.00 18.68
CA THR A 108 16.90 -16.89 17.85
C THR A 108 17.34 -18.34 18.02
N VAL A 109 16.39 -19.26 18.11
CA VAL A 109 16.62 -20.71 18.20
C VAL A 109 16.49 -21.41 16.85
N ALA A 110 15.94 -20.72 15.85
CA ALA A 110 15.81 -21.16 14.46
C ALA A 110 15.78 -19.95 13.53
N ALA A 111 16.15 -20.16 12.27
CA ALA A 111 15.89 -19.17 11.22
C ALA A 111 14.40 -19.20 10.86
N GLY A 112 13.82 -18.02 10.54
CA GLY A 112 12.42 -17.95 10.15
C GLY A 112 11.92 -16.54 9.91
N ARG A 113 10.66 -16.43 9.49
CA ARG A 113 9.97 -15.16 9.23
C ARG A 113 9.09 -14.77 10.40
N VAL A 114 9.39 -13.62 10.99
CA VAL A 114 8.58 -13.09 12.10
C VAL A 114 7.25 -12.60 11.54
N SER A 115 6.16 -13.15 12.08
CA SER A 115 4.80 -12.69 11.79
C SER A 115 4.28 -11.76 12.88
N THR A 116 4.58 -12.07 14.16
CA THR A 116 3.95 -11.42 15.31
C THR A 116 4.92 -11.32 16.47
N VAL A 117 4.88 -10.17 17.13
CA VAL A 117 5.42 -10.00 18.49
C VAL A 117 4.26 -9.62 19.40
N SER A 118 3.99 -10.45 20.41
CA SER A 118 2.98 -10.19 21.43
C SER A 118 3.64 -9.63 22.68
N ILE A 119 3.16 -8.48 23.16
CA ILE A 119 3.62 -7.87 24.42
C ILE A 119 2.50 -7.98 25.46
N LYS A 120 2.86 -8.42 26.67
CA LYS A 120 1.88 -8.48 27.76
C LYS A 120 1.79 -7.11 28.42
N LEU A 121 0.63 -6.46 28.24
CA LEU A 121 0.32 -5.22 28.93
C LEU A 121 -0.39 -5.52 30.24
N ASP A 122 0.02 -4.83 31.28
CA ASP A 122 -0.56 -4.94 32.59
C ASP A 122 -1.51 -3.78 32.84
N ASN A 123 -2.76 -4.00 32.50
CA ASN A 123 -3.87 -3.08 32.68
C ASN A 123 -3.64 -1.68 32.08
N ALA A 124 -4.53 -1.28 31.20
CA ALA A 124 -4.52 0.02 30.54
C ALA A 124 -4.89 1.20 31.48
N THR A 125 -4.51 1.16 32.74
CA THR A 125 -4.71 2.28 33.69
C THR A 125 -3.77 3.45 33.49
N GLY A 126 -2.82 3.31 32.55
CA GLY A 126 -2.00 4.44 32.16
C GLY A 126 -2.81 5.46 31.36
N ASN A 127 -2.60 6.75 31.64
CA ASN A 127 -3.14 7.86 30.85
C ASN A 127 -2.40 8.03 29.51
N GLY A 128 -1.83 6.93 28.97
CA GLY A 128 -1.09 6.96 27.72
C GLY A 128 -1.97 7.36 26.54
N ARG A 129 -1.48 8.26 25.72
CA ARG A 129 -2.12 8.66 24.47
C ARG A 129 -1.21 8.26 23.31
N GLY A 130 -1.80 7.62 22.33
CA GLY A 130 -1.10 7.14 21.13
C GLY A 130 -0.86 5.63 21.13
N PRO A 131 -0.52 5.07 19.97
CA PRO A 131 -0.23 3.65 19.81
C PRO A 131 1.09 3.25 20.49
N ILE A 132 1.14 2.02 20.98
CA ILE A 132 2.39 1.41 21.43
C ILE A 132 3.14 0.91 20.21
N ILE A 133 4.33 1.38 20.00
CA ILE A 133 5.23 0.95 18.93
C ILE A 133 6.04 -0.23 19.40
N VAL A 134 6.14 -1.25 18.53
CA VAL A 134 6.97 -2.42 18.72
C VAL A 134 7.92 -2.51 17.52
N GLU A 135 9.20 -2.45 17.79
CA GLU A 135 10.24 -2.57 16.78
C GLU A 135 11.09 -3.81 16.99
N LEU A 136 11.44 -4.47 15.89
CA LEU A 136 12.54 -5.44 15.84
C LEU A 136 13.81 -4.72 15.37
N ARG A 137 14.90 -4.92 16.10
CA ARG A 137 16.19 -4.30 15.80
C ARG A 137 17.34 -5.31 15.81
N THR A 138 18.38 -5.02 15.05
CA THR A 138 19.64 -5.77 15.13
C THR A 138 20.33 -5.53 16.48
N ASP A 139 21.25 -6.42 16.85
CA ASP A 139 22.16 -6.17 17.96
C ASP A 139 23.35 -5.32 17.50
N ASN A 140 23.63 -4.26 18.22
CA ASN A 140 24.81 -3.42 18.02
C ASN A 140 25.66 -3.44 19.28
N SER A 141 26.51 -4.49 19.41
CA SER A 141 27.41 -4.65 20.57
C SER A 141 26.72 -4.58 21.93
N GLY A 142 25.55 -5.24 22.03
CA GLY A 142 24.80 -5.33 23.29
C GLY A 142 23.78 -4.24 23.54
N VAL A 143 23.51 -3.39 22.54
CA VAL A 143 22.43 -2.40 22.56
C VAL A 143 21.58 -2.49 21.28
N PRO A 144 20.32 -2.01 21.28
CA PRO A 144 19.48 -1.99 20.07
C PRO A 144 20.13 -1.19 18.94
N GLY A 145 20.28 -1.83 17.79
CA GLY A 145 20.87 -1.25 16.57
C GLY A 145 19.81 -0.79 15.56
N VAL A 146 20.02 -1.16 14.28
CA VAL A 146 19.16 -0.76 13.16
C VAL A 146 17.78 -1.39 13.27
N VAL A 147 16.74 -0.61 12.99
CA VAL A 147 15.35 -1.11 12.91
C VAL A 147 15.21 -2.02 11.67
N ILE A 148 14.74 -3.25 11.89
CA ILE A 148 14.47 -4.25 10.85
C ILE A 148 13.00 -4.16 10.44
N ALA A 149 12.10 -4.05 11.43
CA ALA A 149 10.66 -3.99 11.24
C ALA A 149 9.99 -3.18 12.34
N THR A 150 8.86 -2.55 12.01
CA THR A 150 8.07 -1.75 12.94
C THR A 150 6.61 -2.12 12.83
N SER A 151 5.95 -2.28 13.98
CA SER A 151 4.51 -2.43 14.07
C SER A 151 3.97 -1.67 15.27
N SER A 152 2.66 -1.65 15.45
CA SER A 152 2.02 -1.01 16.60
C SER A 152 0.86 -1.81 17.15
N ILE A 153 0.56 -1.55 18.42
CA ILE A 153 -0.63 -2.05 19.11
C ILE A 153 -1.53 -0.84 19.37
N ASN A 154 -2.78 -0.91 18.88
CA ASN A 154 -3.72 0.20 19.01
C ASN A 154 -4.36 0.22 20.40
N GLN A 155 -4.54 1.39 20.96
CA GLN A 155 -5.15 1.65 22.25
C GLN A 155 -6.58 1.10 22.40
N SER A 156 -7.37 1.10 21.32
CA SER A 156 -8.76 0.63 21.34
C SER A 156 -8.93 -0.87 21.67
N GLN A 157 -7.83 -1.63 21.62
CA GLN A 157 -7.83 -3.07 21.90
C GLN A 157 -7.62 -3.39 23.39
N PHE A 158 -7.22 -2.42 24.22
CA PHE A 158 -6.82 -2.69 25.61
C PHE A 158 -8.01 -3.03 26.50
N THR A 159 -7.79 -4.03 27.34
CA THR A 159 -8.73 -4.49 28.38
C THR A 159 -8.18 -4.19 29.77
N SER A 160 -9.04 -4.30 30.80
CA SER A 160 -8.64 -4.13 32.18
C SER A 160 -7.86 -5.32 32.77
N THR A 161 -7.72 -6.41 32.02
CA THR A 161 -7.02 -7.61 32.46
C THR A 161 -5.67 -7.72 31.78
N PRO A 162 -4.57 -7.98 32.49
CA PRO A 162 -3.26 -8.18 31.90
C PRO A 162 -3.27 -9.32 30.85
N THR A 163 -3.03 -8.99 29.58
CA THR A 163 -3.04 -9.96 28.49
C THR A 163 -1.98 -9.64 27.44
N PHE A 164 -1.75 -10.59 26.54
CA PHE A 164 -0.87 -10.39 25.40
C PHE A 164 -1.61 -9.71 24.27
N TYR A 165 -1.02 -8.65 23.73
CA TYR A 165 -1.48 -7.92 22.56
C TYR A 165 -0.49 -8.05 21.43
N ASP A 166 -1.00 -8.30 20.24
CA ASP A 166 -0.23 -8.67 19.07
C ASP A 166 0.13 -7.47 18.22
N ALA A 167 1.42 -7.32 17.93
CA ALA A 167 1.95 -6.46 16.89
C ALA A 167 2.30 -7.31 15.67
N TYR A 168 1.60 -7.12 14.56
CA TYR A 168 1.78 -7.88 13.31
C TYR A 168 2.80 -7.21 12.42
N PHE A 169 3.73 -8.00 11.85
CA PHE A 169 4.76 -7.51 10.93
C PHE A 169 4.45 -7.95 9.51
N ILE A 170 3.84 -7.07 8.71
CA ILE A 170 3.50 -7.36 7.31
C ILE A 170 4.73 -7.52 6.41
N GLU A 171 5.84 -6.89 6.74
CA GLU A 171 7.14 -7.08 6.11
C GLU A 171 7.78 -8.42 6.43
N ALA A 172 7.27 -9.12 7.44
CA ALA A 172 7.71 -10.44 7.87
C ALA A 172 9.23 -10.64 7.74
N PRO A 173 10.05 -9.94 8.56
CA PRO A 173 11.49 -9.96 8.41
C PRO A 173 12.07 -11.35 8.63
N ASP A 174 13.08 -11.71 7.83
CA ASP A 174 13.82 -12.95 8.00
C ASP A 174 14.84 -12.79 9.12
N LEU A 175 14.77 -13.64 10.15
CA LEU A 175 15.78 -13.72 11.20
C LEU A 175 16.66 -14.95 10.99
N THR A 176 17.96 -14.79 11.26
CA THR A 176 18.95 -15.88 11.20
C THR A 176 19.03 -16.63 12.52
N ASN A 177 19.34 -17.92 12.44
CA ASN A 177 19.50 -18.77 13.63
C ASN A 177 20.68 -18.31 14.51
N ALA A 178 20.58 -18.56 15.81
CA ALA A 178 21.62 -18.29 16.82
C ALA A 178 22.14 -16.82 16.77
N THR A 179 21.29 -15.87 16.44
CA THR A 179 21.63 -14.45 16.30
C THR A 179 20.86 -13.62 17.30
N ASN A 180 21.52 -12.61 17.86
CA ASN A 180 20.92 -11.69 18.82
C ASN A 180 20.15 -10.58 18.12
N TYR A 181 18.93 -10.34 18.63
CA TYR A 181 18.05 -9.26 18.20
C TYR A 181 17.44 -8.57 19.41
N TRP A 182 16.77 -7.45 19.17
CA TRP A 182 16.08 -6.67 20.18
C TRP A 182 14.63 -6.41 19.82
N ILE A 183 13.75 -6.55 20.80
CA ILE A 183 12.39 -6.01 20.77
C ILE A 183 12.41 -4.70 21.52
N VAL A 184 12.05 -3.60 20.89
CA VAL A 184 11.96 -2.25 21.49
C VAL A 184 10.52 -1.82 21.55
N VAL A 185 10.07 -1.33 22.72
CA VAL A 185 8.68 -0.94 22.96
C VAL A 185 8.63 0.47 23.54
N TYR A 186 7.79 1.32 22.95
CA TYR A 186 7.59 2.70 23.39
C TYR A 186 6.24 3.26 22.92
N ILE A 187 5.86 4.46 23.36
CA ILE A 187 4.65 5.15 22.90
C ILE A 187 5.03 6.18 21.83
N GLN A 188 4.28 6.19 20.71
CA GLN A 188 4.37 7.26 19.73
C GLN A 188 3.42 8.40 20.10
N GLY A 189 3.85 9.65 19.94
CA GLY A 189 3.07 10.86 20.13
C GLY A 189 3.80 11.91 20.96
N ASP A 190 3.12 12.97 21.28
CA ASP A 190 3.58 14.10 22.11
C ASP A 190 2.95 14.07 23.51
N GLY A 191 2.26 13.01 23.86
CA GLY A 191 1.54 12.84 25.12
C GLY A 191 2.45 12.59 26.31
N THR A 192 2.02 13.08 27.48
CA THR A 192 2.69 12.86 28.78
C THR A 192 2.26 11.55 29.44
N GLY A 193 1.41 10.76 28.81
CA GLY A 193 0.86 9.53 29.36
C GLY A 193 1.84 8.34 29.32
N THR A 194 1.53 7.33 30.11
CA THR A 194 2.28 6.09 30.21
C THR A 194 1.37 4.86 30.07
N TYR A 195 1.92 3.75 29.58
CA TYR A 195 1.31 2.42 29.69
C TYR A 195 2.18 1.52 30.54
N ASN A 196 1.57 0.57 31.21
CA ASN A 196 2.27 -0.43 32.02
C ASN A 196 2.49 -1.70 31.19
N VAL A 197 3.74 -2.14 31.12
CA VAL A 197 4.14 -3.39 30.49
C VAL A 197 4.51 -4.39 31.57
N SER A 198 3.98 -5.61 31.47
CA SER A 198 4.27 -6.69 32.42
C SER A 198 5.71 -7.15 32.27
N THR A 199 6.38 -7.34 33.42
CA THR A 199 7.78 -7.78 33.48
C THR A 199 7.96 -8.99 34.38
N THR A 200 9.08 -9.67 34.24
CA THR A 200 9.51 -10.76 35.14
C THR A 200 10.90 -10.43 35.68
N THR A 201 11.23 -10.91 36.86
CA THR A 201 12.55 -10.74 37.45
C THR A 201 13.57 -11.55 36.65
N ASN A 202 14.48 -10.89 35.98
CA ASN A 202 15.60 -11.48 35.27
C ASN A 202 16.72 -10.41 35.17
N THR A 203 17.98 -10.82 35.20
CA THR A 203 19.07 -9.88 35.46
C THR A 203 19.94 -9.55 34.25
N THR A 204 19.65 -10.06 33.06
CA THR A 204 20.69 -10.05 32.02
C THR A 204 20.33 -9.56 30.63
N LEU A 205 19.06 -9.30 30.30
CA LEU A 205 18.70 -9.14 28.89
C LEU A 205 17.92 -7.87 28.54
N ALA A 206 17.49 -7.07 29.52
CA ALA A 206 16.68 -5.88 29.22
C ALA A 206 17.43 -4.55 29.43
N LEU A 207 17.07 -3.58 28.64
CA LEU A 207 17.59 -2.21 28.70
C LEU A 207 16.44 -1.21 28.78
N THR A 208 16.71 -0.08 29.42
CA THR A 208 15.84 1.11 29.41
C THR A 208 16.55 2.27 28.79
N SER A 209 15.79 3.13 28.09
CA SER A 209 16.22 4.44 27.65
C SER A 209 15.22 5.47 28.14
N ASN A 210 15.70 6.56 28.74
CA ASN A 210 14.88 7.72 29.11
C ASN A 210 15.16 8.91 28.18
N THR A 211 15.81 8.67 27.05
CA THR A 211 16.21 9.66 26.04
C THR A 211 15.69 9.26 24.66
N SER A 212 14.49 8.65 24.59
CA SER A 212 13.87 8.20 23.34
C SER A 212 14.81 7.33 22.49
N GLY A 213 15.48 6.36 23.12
CA GLY A 213 16.42 5.46 22.45
C GLY A 213 17.83 6.01 22.22
N GLY A 214 18.13 7.22 22.67
CA GLY A 214 19.45 7.85 22.49
C GLY A 214 20.56 7.24 23.35
N SER A 215 20.24 6.75 24.55
CA SER A 215 21.16 6.03 25.43
C SER A 215 20.43 4.88 26.14
N TRP A 216 21.15 3.78 26.39
CA TRP A 216 20.60 2.58 26.98
C TRP A 216 21.28 2.19 28.29
N THR A 217 20.49 1.79 29.28
CA THR A 217 20.96 1.38 30.60
C THR A 217 20.37 0.02 30.97
N SER A 218 21.15 -0.88 31.53
CA SER A 218 20.71 -2.19 31.98
C SER A 218 19.70 -2.09 33.13
N VAL A 219 18.72 -3.00 33.12
CA VAL A 219 17.71 -3.13 34.17
C VAL A 219 17.63 -4.56 34.67
N SER A 220 17.09 -4.76 35.88
CA SER A 220 17.01 -6.05 36.56
C SER A 220 15.69 -6.81 36.31
N TYR A 221 15.02 -6.54 35.21
CA TYR A 221 13.78 -7.21 34.80
C TYR A 221 13.79 -7.46 33.29
N SER A 222 12.97 -8.38 32.83
CA SER A 222 12.72 -8.66 31.42
C SER A 222 11.26 -8.43 31.06
N LEU A 223 10.97 -8.04 29.83
CA LEU A 223 9.61 -7.89 29.32
C LEU A 223 8.95 -9.25 29.15
N ASN A 224 7.66 -9.35 29.41
CA ASN A 224 6.86 -10.50 29.04
C ASN A 224 6.42 -10.37 27.57
N TYR A 225 6.97 -11.21 26.72
CA TYR A 225 6.72 -11.19 25.28
C TYR A 225 6.63 -12.60 24.67
N LYS A 226 6.07 -12.68 23.48
CA LYS A 226 6.12 -13.86 22.60
C LYS A 226 6.54 -13.41 21.21
N LEU A 227 7.38 -14.18 20.56
CA LEU A 227 7.76 -13.97 19.16
C LEU A 227 7.35 -15.19 18.37
N SER A 228 6.58 -14.98 17.31
CA SER A 228 6.04 -16.03 16.46
C SER A 228 6.57 -15.94 15.04
N TYR A 229 6.85 -17.10 14.45
CA TYR A 229 7.15 -17.26 13.03
C TYR A 229 5.94 -17.81 12.30
N ALA A 230 5.73 -17.38 11.05
CA ALA A 230 4.73 -17.96 10.15
C ALA A 230 5.39 -18.77 9.03
N THR A 231 4.59 -19.60 8.35
CA THR A 231 5.02 -20.31 7.15
C THR A 231 5.45 -19.31 6.07
N PRO A 232 6.69 -19.39 5.55
CA PRO A 232 7.18 -18.50 4.51
C PRO A 232 6.48 -18.73 3.17
N GLY A 233 6.34 -17.67 2.38
CA GLY A 233 5.82 -17.71 1.02
C GLY A 233 4.67 -16.71 0.80
N PRO A 234 4.42 -16.31 -0.45
CA PRO A 234 3.31 -15.43 -0.79
C PRO A 234 1.96 -16.15 -0.76
N ILE A 235 0.89 -15.40 -0.69
CA ILE A 235 -0.43 -15.87 -1.12
C ILE A 235 -0.41 -15.90 -2.65
N ILE A 236 -0.40 -17.09 -3.27
CA ILE A 236 -0.24 -17.26 -4.72
C ILE A 236 -1.54 -17.18 -5.51
N GLY A 237 -2.67 -17.02 -4.86
CA GLY A 237 -3.97 -16.84 -5.49
C GLY A 237 -5.06 -16.66 -4.47
N GLN A 238 -6.12 -15.99 -4.86
CA GLN A 238 -7.31 -15.76 -4.05
C GLN A 238 -8.56 -15.82 -4.93
N ARG A 239 -9.68 -16.26 -4.35
CA ARG A 239 -10.98 -16.24 -5.02
C ARG A 239 -12.13 -16.08 -4.05
N ARG A 240 -13.04 -15.15 -4.33
CA ARG A 240 -14.34 -15.11 -3.68
C ARG A 240 -15.28 -16.06 -4.41
N PHE A 241 -15.75 -17.09 -3.76
CA PHE A 241 -16.59 -18.15 -4.34
C PHE A 241 -18.05 -17.95 -3.95
N TYR A 242 -18.87 -17.60 -4.93
CA TYR A 242 -20.31 -17.45 -4.79
C TYR A 242 -21.04 -18.72 -5.18
N ARG A 243 -21.98 -19.15 -4.34
CA ARG A 243 -22.86 -20.29 -4.58
C ARG A 243 -24.31 -19.87 -4.44
N THR A 244 -25.20 -20.47 -5.23
CA THR A 244 -26.61 -20.12 -5.22
C THR A 244 -27.34 -20.47 -3.94
N THR A 245 -26.87 -21.50 -3.21
CA THR A 245 -27.58 -22.08 -2.04
C THR A 245 -26.78 -22.05 -0.75
N SER A 246 -25.60 -21.42 -0.74
CA SER A 246 -24.72 -21.41 0.42
C SER A 246 -24.03 -20.05 0.56
N PRO A 247 -23.61 -19.64 1.77
CA PRO A 247 -22.86 -18.41 1.95
C PRO A 247 -21.60 -18.40 1.08
N PRO A 248 -21.15 -17.22 0.62
CA PRO A 248 -19.89 -17.07 -0.10
C PRO A 248 -18.72 -17.59 0.73
N GLN A 249 -17.71 -18.14 0.07
CA GLN A 249 -16.47 -18.58 0.69
C GLN A 249 -15.31 -17.74 0.14
N HIS A 250 -14.40 -17.32 1.00
CA HIS A 250 -13.13 -16.77 0.56
C HIS A 250 -12.06 -17.85 0.58
N LEU A 251 -11.58 -18.20 -0.60
CA LEU A 251 -10.57 -19.23 -0.82
C LEU A 251 -9.24 -18.58 -1.19
N PHE A 252 -8.14 -19.17 -0.68
CA PHE A 252 -6.81 -18.68 -1.02
C PHE A 252 -5.79 -19.82 -0.99
N TRP A 253 -4.67 -19.62 -1.67
CA TRP A 253 -3.62 -20.62 -1.84
C TRP A 253 -2.30 -20.10 -1.30
N HIS A 254 -1.67 -20.94 -0.46
CA HIS A 254 -0.40 -20.65 0.19
C HIS A 254 0.38 -21.93 0.46
N ALA A 255 1.71 -21.92 0.20
CA ALA A 255 2.63 -22.99 0.55
C ALA A 255 2.15 -24.41 0.16
N GLY A 256 1.68 -24.57 -1.08
CA GLY A 256 1.24 -25.88 -1.60
C GLY A 256 -0.15 -26.33 -1.15
N LYS A 257 -0.93 -25.48 -0.51
CA LYS A 257 -2.24 -25.79 0.06
C LYS A 257 -3.29 -24.77 -0.30
N MET A 258 -4.55 -25.21 -0.27
CA MET A 258 -5.75 -24.38 -0.43
C MET A 258 -6.44 -24.24 0.91
N TYR A 259 -6.84 -23.01 1.25
CA TYR A 259 -7.49 -22.66 2.50
C TYR A 259 -8.80 -21.93 2.28
N GLN A 260 -9.68 -22.03 3.27
CA GLN A 260 -10.86 -21.18 3.40
C GLN A 260 -10.69 -20.23 4.60
N LEU A 261 -10.95 -18.95 4.39
CA LEU A 261 -11.00 -17.95 5.47
C LEU A 261 -12.32 -18.04 6.24
N ASN A 262 -12.26 -18.08 7.55
CA ASN A 262 -13.37 -17.73 8.41
C ASN A 262 -13.37 -16.21 8.63
N GLU A 263 -14.31 -15.51 8.02
CA GLU A 263 -14.37 -14.04 8.01
C GLU A 263 -14.66 -13.41 9.39
N VAL A 264 -15.22 -14.20 10.31
CA VAL A 264 -15.54 -13.72 11.67
C VAL A 264 -14.34 -13.80 12.59
N THR A 265 -13.63 -14.93 12.55
CA THR A 265 -12.52 -15.21 13.46
C THR A 265 -11.15 -14.88 12.86
N GLY A 266 -11.06 -14.71 11.54
CA GLY A 266 -9.79 -14.59 10.82
C GLY A 266 -9.01 -15.91 10.73
N ALA A 267 -9.56 -17.03 11.18
CA ALA A 267 -8.90 -18.33 11.11
C ALA A 267 -8.97 -18.91 9.69
N ALA A 268 -7.92 -19.59 9.27
CA ALA A 268 -7.85 -20.31 8.01
C ALA A 268 -8.01 -21.81 8.21
N THR A 269 -8.90 -22.43 7.45
CA THR A 269 -9.11 -23.89 7.45
C THR A 269 -8.52 -24.48 6.19
N GLU A 270 -7.64 -25.45 6.31
CA GLU A 270 -7.07 -26.20 5.18
C GLU A 270 -8.16 -27.05 4.52
N LEU A 271 -8.30 -26.90 3.19
CA LEU A 271 -9.24 -27.68 2.38
C LEU A 271 -8.53 -28.74 1.53
N TYR A 272 -7.31 -28.46 1.09
CA TYR A 272 -6.59 -29.33 0.16
C TYR A 272 -5.08 -29.08 0.21
N ALA A 273 -4.27 -30.13 0.15
CA ALA A 273 -2.80 -30.07 0.24
C ALA A 273 -2.07 -30.59 -1.01
N GLY A 274 -2.72 -30.62 -2.15
CA GLY A 274 -2.15 -31.18 -3.39
C GLY A 274 -1.80 -30.15 -4.46
N ILE A 275 -1.47 -28.92 -4.08
CA ILE A 275 -0.95 -27.87 -4.95
C ILE A 275 0.56 -28.05 -5.05
N HIS A 276 1.13 -27.85 -6.23
CA HIS A 276 2.58 -27.96 -6.38
C HIS A 276 3.29 -26.82 -5.62
N THR A 277 4.30 -27.15 -4.82
CA THR A 277 4.99 -26.17 -3.96
C THR A 277 5.79 -25.11 -4.73
N SER A 278 6.14 -25.40 -5.99
CA SER A 278 6.79 -24.42 -6.89
C SER A 278 5.79 -23.65 -7.75
N ALA A 279 4.48 -23.75 -7.47
CA ALA A 279 3.50 -22.92 -8.17
C ALA A 279 3.68 -21.44 -7.78
N ASP A 280 3.80 -20.60 -8.79
CA ASP A 280 3.97 -19.14 -8.61
C ASP A 280 2.65 -18.39 -8.53
N ALA A 281 1.60 -18.93 -9.15
CA ALA A 281 0.26 -18.36 -9.16
C ALA A 281 -0.81 -19.43 -9.39
N ILE A 282 -2.02 -19.16 -8.93
CA ILE A 282 -3.20 -19.98 -9.18
C ILE A 282 -4.19 -19.19 -10.04
N TYR A 283 -4.61 -19.77 -11.15
CA TYR A 283 -5.61 -19.17 -12.03
C TYR A 283 -6.93 -19.92 -11.87
N THR A 284 -8.01 -19.15 -11.74
CA THR A 284 -9.32 -19.69 -11.39
C THR A 284 -10.41 -19.20 -12.33
N THR A 285 -11.44 -20.01 -12.50
CA THR A 285 -12.71 -19.61 -13.13
C THR A 285 -13.89 -20.28 -12.44
N ASP A 286 -15.00 -19.55 -12.26
CA ASP A 286 -16.20 -20.04 -11.59
C ASP A 286 -17.24 -20.45 -12.62
N ILE A 287 -17.76 -21.65 -12.47
CA ILE A 287 -18.81 -22.18 -13.36
C ILE A 287 -19.73 -23.11 -12.56
N ASN A 288 -21.04 -22.88 -12.60
CA ASN A 288 -22.07 -23.77 -12.06
C ASN A 288 -21.81 -24.20 -10.60
N ASN A 289 -21.56 -23.24 -9.72
CA ASN A 289 -21.26 -23.52 -8.30
C ASN A 289 -20.00 -24.39 -8.06
N LYS A 290 -19.07 -24.39 -9.01
CA LYS A 290 -17.76 -25.01 -8.91
C LYS A 290 -16.67 -23.99 -9.26
N ILE A 291 -15.50 -24.12 -8.65
CA ILE A 291 -14.29 -23.41 -9.05
C ILE A 291 -13.37 -24.38 -9.76
N TYR A 292 -13.01 -24.05 -10.99
CA TYR A 292 -11.95 -24.71 -11.74
C TYR A 292 -10.68 -23.91 -11.57
N PHE A 293 -9.57 -24.59 -11.26
CA PHE A 293 -8.30 -23.91 -11.04
C PHE A 293 -7.10 -24.73 -11.53
N ILE A 294 -6.03 -24.03 -11.81
CA ILE A 294 -4.74 -24.59 -12.24
C ILE A 294 -3.57 -23.92 -11.51
N ASP A 295 -2.52 -24.69 -11.29
CA ASP A 295 -1.23 -24.25 -10.74
C ASP A 295 -0.11 -24.23 -11.81
N GLN A 296 -0.45 -24.39 -13.08
CA GLN A 296 0.42 -24.48 -14.25
C GLN A 296 1.39 -25.69 -14.28
N ILE A 297 1.44 -26.50 -13.25
CA ILE A 297 2.39 -27.62 -13.10
C ILE A 297 1.67 -28.95 -13.02
N THR A 298 0.52 -28.99 -12.35
CA THR A 298 -0.31 -30.21 -12.25
C THR A 298 -1.54 -30.14 -13.14
N VAL A 299 -2.25 -31.25 -13.28
CA VAL A 299 -3.51 -31.28 -14.03
C VAL A 299 -4.57 -30.38 -13.41
N PRO A 300 -5.45 -29.77 -14.21
CA PRO A 300 -6.52 -28.91 -13.73
C PRO A 300 -7.38 -29.58 -12.64
N LYS A 301 -7.78 -28.80 -11.67
CA LYS A 301 -8.57 -29.24 -10.52
C LYS A 301 -9.89 -28.51 -10.43
N VAL A 302 -10.87 -29.13 -9.77
CA VAL A 302 -12.18 -28.58 -9.50
C VAL A 302 -12.52 -28.70 -8.01
N TYR A 303 -13.03 -27.60 -7.45
CA TYR A 303 -13.59 -27.53 -6.12
C TYR A 303 -15.11 -27.36 -6.20
N ASN A 304 -15.85 -28.26 -5.55
CA ASN A 304 -17.31 -28.29 -5.60
C ASN A 304 -18.00 -27.58 -4.42
N GLY A 305 -17.23 -26.89 -3.58
CA GLY A 305 -17.71 -26.28 -2.35
C GLY A 305 -17.47 -27.10 -1.09
N THR A 306 -16.99 -28.35 -1.24
CA THR A 306 -16.71 -29.27 -0.13
C THR A 306 -15.37 -29.99 -0.31
N SER A 307 -15.08 -30.47 -1.51
CA SER A 307 -13.87 -31.25 -1.81
C SER A 307 -13.24 -30.86 -3.13
N VAL A 308 -11.93 -31.10 -3.25
CA VAL A 308 -11.15 -30.87 -4.47
C VAL A 308 -10.89 -32.22 -5.16
N SER A 309 -11.07 -32.24 -6.49
CA SER A 309 -10.73 -33.39 -7.35
C SER A 309 -10.05 -32.92 -8.64
N ASN A 310 -9.48 -33.84 -9.40
CA ASN A 310 -9.05 -33.53 -10.76
C ASN A 310 -10.27 -33.27 -11.63
N VAL A 311 -10.14 -32.38 -12.63
CA VAL A 311 -11.18 -32.13 -13.62
C VAL A 311 -11.42 -33.40 -14.44
N GLY A 312 -12.69 -33.77 -14.64
CA GLY A 312 -13.11 -34.91 -15.47
C GLY A 312 -12.62 -34.78 -16.91
N GLY A 313 -12.61 -35.91 -17.63
CA GLY A 313 -12.14 -35.96 -19.03
C GLY A 313 -10.62 -35.82 -19.19
N SER A 314 -9.87 -35.82 -18.09
CA SER A 314 -8.40 -35.84 -18.05
C SER A 314 -7.72 -34.72 -18.92
N PRO A 315 -8.10 -33.45 -18.78
CA PRO A 315 -7.43 -32.41 -19.52
C PRO A 315 -5.95 -32.30 -19.14
N PRO A 316 -5.08 -31.93 -20.09
CA PRO A 316 -3.64 -31.83 -19.81
C PRO A 316 -3.30 -30.65 -18.91
N VAL A 317 -2.07 -30.67 -18.40
CA VAL A 317 -1.47 -29.51 -17.72
C VAL A 317 -1.59 -28.28 -18.60
N SER A 318 -2.03 -27.18 -18.03
CA SER A 318 -2.37 -25.98 -18.76
C SER A 318 -1.80 -24.73 -18.10
N ARG A 319 -1.47 -23.74 -18.91
CA ARG A 319 -0.85 -22.48 -18.49
C ARG A 319 -1.86 -21.45 -18.02
N HIS A 320 -3.05 -21.44 -18.65
CA HIS A 320 -4.14 -20.54 -18.25
C HIS A 320 -5.50 -21.18 -18.48
N ILE A 321 -6.51 -20.69 -17.76
CA ILE A 321 -7.88 -21.18 -17.77
C ILE A 321 -8.86 -20.01 -17.92
N ALA A 322 -9.89 -20.17 -18.76
CA ALA A 322 -10.95 -19.18 -18.88
C ALA A 322 -12.29 -19.82 -19.21
N ARG A 323 -13.37 -19.21 -18.76
CA ARG A 323 -14.73 -19.50 -19.21
C ARG A 323 -15.07 -18.61 -20.38
N HIS A 324 -15.57 -19.23 -21.49
CA HIS A 324 -16.08 -18.50 -22.62
C HIS A 324 -17.15 -19.32 -23.36
N LYS A 325 -18.27 -18.68 -23.83
CA LYS A 325 -19.36 -19.32 -24.59
C LYS A 325 -19.83 -20.67 -24.01
N ASN A 326 -20.07 -20.69 -22.67
CA ASN A 326 -20.47 -21.89 -21.92
C ASN A 326 -19.52 -23.10 -22.07
N ARG A 327 -18.24 -22.84 -22.26
CA ARG A 327 -17.15 -23.84 -22.30
C ARG A 327 -16.00 -23.43 -21.35
N LEU A 328 -15.26 -24.42 -20.93
CA LEU A 328 -13.99 -24.25 -20.23
C LEU A 328 -12.87 -24.30 -21.27
N PHE A 329 -12.12 -23.22 -21.41
CA PHE A 329 -10.95 -23.14 -22.27
C PHE A 329 -9.68 -23.28 -21.45
N LEU A 330 -8.74 -24.07 -21.96
CA LEU A 330 -7.44 -24.31 -21.37
C LEU A 330 -6.35 -24.04 -22.41
N LEU A 331 -5.37 -23.21 -22.06
CA LEU A 331 -4.23 -22.88 -22.89
C LEU A 331 -3.01 -23.67 -22.41
N GLN A 332 -2.43 -24.46 -23.31
CA GLN A 332 -1.20 -25.22 -23.05
C GLN A 332 0.04 -24.40 -23.35
N GLU A 333 1.19 -24.85 -22.84
CA GLU A 333 2.48 -24.20 -23.06
C GLU A 333 2.92 -24.18 -24.52
N ASP A 334 2.58 -25.25 -25.28
CA ASP A 334 2.87 -25.38 -26.72
C ASP A 334 1.99 -24.52 -27.63
N GLY A 335 1.10 -23.69 -27.07
CA GLY A 335 0.19 -22.86 -27.82
C GLY A 335 -1.12 -23.55 -28.21
N LYS A 336 -1.34 -24.79 -27.79
CA LYS A 336 -2.59 -25.51 -28.03
C LYS A 336 -3.69 -24.96 -27.09
N LEU A 337 -4.76 -24.47 -27.68
CA LEU A 337 -5.98 -24.07 -27.01
C LEU A 337 -6.99 -25.22 -27.13
N ILE A 338 -7.38 -25.79 -26.00
CA ILE A 338 -8.41 -26.84 -25.95
C ILE A 338 -9.64 -26.31 -25.21
N TRP A 339 -10.80 -26.91 -25.48
CA TRP A 339 -12.07 -26.55 -24.82
C TRP A 339 -12.95 -27.73 -24.52
N SER A 340 -13.78 -27.58 -23.51
CA SER A 340 -14.79 -28.57 -23.10
C SER A 340 -16.02 -28.55 -24.02
N GLU A 341 -16.90 -29.52 -23.87
CA GLU A 341 -18.24 -29.51 -24.48
C GLU A 341 -19.09 -28.35 -23.92
N VAL A 342 -20.12 -27.94 -24.65
CA VAL A 342 -21.06 -26.89 -24.22
C VAL A 342 -21.83 -27.35 -23.00
N GLY A 343 -21.75 -26.62 -21.91
CA GLY A 343 -22.47 -26.91 -20.67
C GLY A 343 -21.91 -28.08 -19.86
N ASP A 344 -20.99 -28.88 -20.43
CA ASP A 344 -20.26 -29.94 -19.73
C ASP A 344 -18.77 -29.60 -19.65
N TYR A 345 -18.36 -29.02 -18.55
CA TYR A 345 -17.03 -28.46 -18.35
C TYR A 345 -15.98 -29.51 -17.95
N GLU A 346 -16.39 -30.75 -17.77
CA GLU A 346 -15.54 -31.88 -17.42
C GLU A 346 -15.42 -32.90 -18.55
N ARG A 347 -15.95 -32.58 -19.75
CA ARG A 347 -15.86 -33.42 -20.93
C ARG A 347 -15.09 -32.73 -22.05
N PHE A 348 -13.94 -33.27 -22.40
CA PHE A 348 -13.05 -32.78 -23.45
C PHE A 348 -12.99 -33.76 -24.60
N ASN A 349 -13.24 -33.27 -25.83
CA ASN A 349 -13.13 -34.07 -27.03
C ASN A 349 -11.73 -33.90 -27.63
N ALA A 350 -11.09 -34.99 -28.03
CA ALA A 350 -9.72 -34.99 -28.57
C ALA A 350 -9.56 -34.10 -29.82
N THR A 351 -10.65 -33.79 -30.54
CA THR A 351 -10.65 -32.94 -31.73
C THR A 351 -10.99 -31.48 -31.44
N SER A 352 -11.35 -31.17 -30.20
CA SER A 352 -11.75 -29.80 -29.79
C SER A 352 -10.53 -28.95 -29.41
N PHE A 353 -9.72 -28.54 -30.39
CA PHE A 353 -8.56 -27.69 -30.18
C PHE A 353 -8.22 -26.82 -31.42
N LEU A 354 -7.46 -25.77 -31.16
CA LEU A 354 -6.76 -24.95 -32.15
C LEU A 354 -5.33 -24.65 -31.65
N TYR A 355 -4.42 -24.34 -32.56
CA TYR A 355 -3.08 -23.88 -32.24
C TYR A 355 -2.95 -22.38 -32.48
N CYS A 356 -2.25 -21.67 -31.61
CA CYS A 356 -1.81 -20.32 -31.88
C CYS A 356 -0.84 -20.36 -33.09
N PRO A 357 -0.99 -19.47 -34.07
CA PRO A 357 -0.21 -19.51 -35.32
C PRO A 357 1.28 -19.21 -35.13
N THR A 358 1.69 -18.57 -34.04
CA THR A 358 3.10 -18.26 -33.78
C THR A 358 3.84 -19.44 -33.15
N PRO A 359 5.11 -19.65 -33.49
CA PRO A 359 5.93 -20.65 -32.83
C PRO A 359 6.07 -20.35 -31.34
N TYR A 360 5.68 -21.27 -30.48
CA TYR A 360 5.76 -21.10 -29.02
C TYR A 360 7.18 -20.85 -28.49
N THR A 361 8.21 -21.23 -29.24
CA THR A 361 9.60 -21.02 -28.89
C THR A 361 10.06 -19.56 -29.01
N SER A 362 9.48 -18.80 -29.93
CA SER A 362 9.82 -17.38 -30.17
C SER A 362 8.80 -16.41 -29.60
N ASP A 363 7.55 -16.83 -29.50
CA ASP A 363 6.44 -16.03 -28.97
C ASP A 363 5.46 -16.90 -28.17
N PRO A 364 5.86 -17.33 -26.95
CA PRO A 364 5.07 -18.25 -26.15
C PRO A 364 3.72 -17.65 -25.75
N PRO A 365 2.66 -18.48 -25.70
CA PRO A 365 1.38 -18.05 -25.16
C PRO A 365 1.48 -17.78 -23.67
N ILE A 366 0.90 -16.68 -23.22
CA ILE A 366 0.96 -16.24 -21.83
C ILE A 366 -0.39 -16.41 -21.13
N GLY A 367 -1.49 -15.98 -21.75
CA GLY A 367 -2.79 -16.06 -21.09
C GLY A 367 -3.98 -15.89 -22.02
N ILE A 368 -5.17 -16.30 -21.55
CA ILE A 368 -6.44 -16.18 -22.26
C ILE A 368 -7.45 -15.41 -21.40
N TYR A 369 -8.18 -14.50 -22.03
CA TYR A 369 -9.14 -13.64 -21.32
C TYR A 369 -10.43 -13.53 -22.15
N SER A 370 -11.57 -13.84 -21.53
CA SER A 370 -12.87 -13.57 -22.13
C SER A 370 -13.16 -12.07 -22.04
N PHE A 371 -13.30 -11.42 -23.18
CA PHE A 371 -13.52 -9.98 -23.26
C PHE A 371 -14.59 -9.67 -24.30
N GLN A 372 -15.63 -8.98 -23.87
CA GLN A 372 -16.84 -8.80 -24.67
C GLN A 372 -17.33 -10.18 -25.17
N ASP A 373 -17.58 -10.36 -26.45
CA ASP A 373 -18.02 -11.62 -27.02
C ASP A 373 -16.91 -12.53 -27.57
N ASN A 374 -15.66 -12.20 -27.33
CA ASN A 374 -14.49 -12.86 -27.88
C ASN A 374 -13.57 -13.41 -26.79
N LEU A 375 -12.74 -14.41 -27.14
CA LEU A 375 -11.63 -14.85 -26.30
C LEU A 375 -10.34 -14.27 -26.85
N VAL A 376 -9.65 -13.46 -26.05
CA VAL A 376 -8.37 -12.86 -26.39
C VAL A 376 -7.25 -13.73 -25.85
N ILE A 377 -6.34 -14.16 -26.71
CA ILE A 377 -5.16 -14.95 -26.38
C ILE A 377 -3.95 -14.06 -26.51
N TYR A 378 -3.25 -13.84 -25.43
CA TYR A 378 -2.01 -13.10 -25.42
C TYR A 378 -0.82 -14.04 -25.53
N THR A 379 0.10 -13.70 -26.42
CA THR A 379 1.45 -14.23 -26.44
C THR A 379 2.41 -13.19 -25.84
N ARG A 380 3.69 -13.49 -25.78
CA ARG A 380 4.70 -12.56 -25.24
C ARG A 380 4.76 -11.25 -26.02
N ASN A 381 4.64 -11.31 -27.35
CA ASN A 381 4.87 -10.16 -28.23
C ASN A 381 3.61 -9.68 -28.96
N THR A 382 2.56 -10.53 -29.09
CA THR A 382 1.34 -10.21 -29.84
C THR A 382 0.10 -10.76 -29.17
N LYS A 383 -1.02 -10.74 -29.85
CA LYS A 383 -2.27 -11.32 -29.38
C LYS A 383 -3.13 -11.82 -30.54
N TYR A 384 -3.97 -12.81 -30.23
CA TYR A 384 -4.95 -13.38 -31.13
C TYR A 384 -6.34 -13.25 -30.55
N ILE A 385 -7.34 -13.18 -31.41
CA ILE A 385 -8.75 -13.12 -31.02
C ILE A 385 -9.46 -14.31 -31.63
N LEU A 386 -10.09 -15.11 -30.78
CA LEU A 386 -10.97 -16.20 -31.19
C LEU A 386 -12.38 -15.64 -31.40
N TYR A 387 -12.81 -15.64 -32.62
CA TYR A 387 -14.17 -15.29 -33.05
C TYR A 387 -15.02 -16.53 -33.20
N GLY A 388 -16.35 -16.37 -33.14
CA GLY A 388 -17.32 -17.43 -33.33
C GLY A 388 -18.07 -17.79 -32.05
N SER A 389 -19.18 -18.49 -32.20
CA SER A 389 -20.07 -18.93 -31.13
C SER A 389 -20.02 -20.42 -30.83
N ASP A 390 -19.60 -21.21 -31.82
CA ASP A 390 -19.55 -22.68 -31.77
C ASP A 390 -18.29 -23.24 -32.46
N ILE A 391 -18.08 -24.55 -32.33
CA ILE A 391 -16.88 -25.23 -32.83
C ILE A 391 -16.72 -25.05 -34.37
N ALA A 392 -17.81 -25.02 -35.11
CA ALA A 392 -17.78 -24.90 -36.59
C ALA A 392 -17.40 -23.47 -37.02
N SER A 393 -17.69 -22.47 -36.17
CA SER A 393 -17.46 -21.05 -36.45
C SER A 393 -16.20 -20.49 -35.78
N PHE A 394 -15.50 -21.25 -34.91
CA PHE A 394 -14.31 -20.77 -34.25
C PHE A 394 -13.18 -20.47 -35.23
N VAL A 395 -12.79 -19.21 -35.31
CA VAL A 395 -11.68 -18.73 -36.14
C VAL A 395 -10.74 -17.89 -35.30
N LEU A 396 -9.48 -18.28 -35.28
CA LEU A 396 -8.42 -17.54 -34.60
C LEU A 396 -7.74 -16.55 -35.57
N LYS A 397 -7.77 -15.26 -35.23
CA LYS A 397 -7.15 -14.21 -36.06
C LYS A 397 -6.18 -13.40 -35.20
N GLU A 398 -5.05 -13.02 -35.80
CA GLU A 398 -4.12 -12.07 -35.17
C GLU A 398 -4.79 -10.70 -35.05
N ALA A 399 -4.66 -10.07 -33.87
CA ALA A 399 -5.17 -8.73 -33.64
C ALA A 399 -4.34 -7.67 -34.37
N THR A 400 -4.98 -6.58 -34.79
CA THR A 400 -4.28 -5.41 -35.37
C THR A 400 -3.38 -4.73 -34.37
N ALA A 401 -3.78 -4.73 -33.11
CA ALA A 401 -3.02 -4.21 -31.98
C ALA A 401 -1.98 -5.25 -31.52
N LYS A 402 -0.68 -4.94 -31.67
CA LYS A 402 0.41 -5.93 -31.57
C LYS A 402 1.21 -5.84 -30.27
N LYS A 403 0.60 -5.48 -29.15
CA LYS A 403 1.31 -5.54 -27.86
C LYS A 403 0.98 -6.83 -27.13
N GLY A 404 1.99 -7.57 -26.75
CA GLY A 404 1.85 -8.81 -26.00
C GLY A 404 1.84 -8.59 -24.48
N LEU A 405 1.81 -9.69 -23.73
CA LEU A 405 1.64 -9.73 -22.28
C LEU A 405 2.90 -10.23 -21.58
N ALA A 406 3.35 -9.53 -20.56
CA ALA A 406 4.54 -9.88 -19.80
C ALA A 406 4.34 -11.06 -18.83
N SER A 407 3.18 -11.14 -18.19
CA SER A 407 2.81 -12.17 -17.21
C SER A 407 1.31 -12.43 -17.25
N THR A 408 0.91 -13.67 -16.98
CA THR A 408 -0.50 -14.06 -16.91
C THR A 408 -1.27 -13.28 -15.83
N SER A 409 -0.66 -13.02 -14.66
CA SER A 409 -1.28 -12.22 -13.60
C SER A 409 -1.29 -10.71 -13.89
N ALA A 410 -0.46 -10.25 -14.84
CA ALA A 410 -0.34 -8.84 -15.18
C ALA A 410 -1.39 -8.38 -16.21
N ALA A 411 -2.60 -8.91 -16.12
CA ALA A 411 -3.74 -8.45 -16.89
C ALA A 411 -5.03 -8.48 -16.07
N ALA A 412 -5.86 -7.46 -16.24
CA ALA A 412 -7.15 -7.34 -15.58
C ALA A 412 -8.23 -6.93 -16.59
N VAL A 413 -9.33 -7.69 -16.61
CA VAL A 413 -10.45 -7.47 -17.51
C VAL A 413 -11.52 -6.65 -16.82
N THR A 414 -11.95 -5.57 -17.47
CA THR A 414 -13.11 -4.77 -17.09
C THR A 414 -14.17 -4.81 -18.19
N GLY A 415 -15.33 -4.20 -17.95
CA GLY A 415 -16.39 -4.17 -18.99
C GLY A 415 -15.94 -3.48 -20.29
N SER A 416 -15.04 -2.50 -20.23
CA SER A 416 -14.63 -1.67 -21.36
C SER A 416 -13.21 -1.92 -21.88
N TYR A 417 -12.33 -2.49 -21.04
CA TYR A 417 -10.91 -2.65 -21.37
C TYR A 417 -10.31 -3.92 -20.76
N ILE A 418 -9.28 -4.44 -21.42
CA ILE A 418 -8.27 -5.27 -20.78
C ILE A 418 -7.08 -4.36 -20.48
N TYR A 419 -6.75 -4.17 -19.21
CA TYR A 419 -5.50 -3.56 -18.78
C TYR A 419 -4.42 -4.63 -18.73
N PHE A 420 -3.24 -4.35 -19.26
CA PHE A 420 -2.17 -5.35 -19.29
C PHE A 420 -0.78 -4.73 -19.31
N LEU A 421 0.20 -5.46 -18.77
CA LEU A 421 1.61 -5.10 -18.81
C LEU A 421 2.28 -5.73 -20.04
N SER A 422 2.90 -4.90 -20.87
CA SER A 422 3.81 -5.32 -21.92
C SER A 422 5.26 -5.01 -21.53
N ASP A 423 6.22 -5.41 -22.34
CA ASP A 423 7.65 -5.19 -22.04
C ASP A 423 8.04 -3.71 -21.92
N ASP A 424 7.36 -2.85 -22.66
CA ASP A 424 7.66 -1.42 -22.77
C ASP A 424 6.72 -0.52 -21.94
N GLY A 425 5.64 -1.06 -21.36
CA GLY A 425 4.73 -0.26 -20.58
C GLY A 425 3.41 -0.93 -20.22
N ILE A 426 2.54 -0.20 -19.55
CA ILE A 426 1.18 -0.64 -19.20
C ILE A 426 0.21 -0.04 -20.21
N TYR A 427 -0.62 -0.91 -20.77
CA TYR A 427 -1.58 -0.60 -21.83
C TYR A 427 -3.01 -0.91 -21.41
N ARG A 428 -3.96 -0.31 -22.13
CA ARG A 428 -5.35 -0.74 -22.15
C ARG A 428 -5.75 -1.11 -23.58
N PHE A 429 -6.45 -2.22 -23.72
CA PHE A 429 -6.98 -2.73 -24.99
C PHE A 429 -8.51 -2.67 -24.98
N ASN A 430 -9.12 -2.14 -26.03
CA ASN A 430 -10.57 -1.95 -26.15
C ASN A 430 -11.24 -2.92 -27.14
N GLY A 431 -10.55 -3.95 -27.61
CA GLY A 431 -10.99 -4.86 -28.65
C GLY A 431 -10.42 -4.54 -30.04
N GLY A 432 -9.90 -3.35 -30.27
CA GLY A 432 -9.33 -2.91 -31.57
C GLY A 432 -7.93 -2.31 -31.46
N THR A 433 -7.68 -1.47 -30.45
CA THR A 433 -6.43 -0.71 -30.31
C THR A 433 -5.82 -0.84 -28.93
N ASP A 434 -4.48 -0.75 -28.88
CA ASP A 434 -3.71 -0.63 -27.65
C ASP A 434 -3.42 0.84 -27.36
N GLN A 435 -3.70 1.27 -26.15
CA GLN A 435 -3.36 2.61 -25.67
C GLN A 435 -2.39 2.54 -24.51
N LEU A 436 -1.20 3.15 -24.63
CA LEU A 436 -0.24 3.28 -23.55
C LEU A 436 -0.77 4.26 -22.50
N ILE A 437 -0.93 3.80 -21.26
CA ILE A 437 -1.39 4.61 -20.14
C ILE A 437 -0.26 4.99 -19.17
N SER A 438 0.85 4.26 -19.16
CA SER A 438 1.96 4.44 -18.22
C SER A 438 3.00 5.50 -18.61
N LYS A 439 2.72 6.36 -19.61
CA LYS A 439 3.71 7.34 -20.09
C LYS A 439 4.31 8.20 -18.97
N LYS A 440 3.47 8.69 -18.03
CA LYS A 440 3.90 9.54 -16.91
C LYS A 440 4.80 8.84 -15.89
N VAL A 441 4.75 7.51 -15.84
CA VAL A 441 5.48 6.67 -14.87
C VAL A 441 6.38 5.65 -15.55
N THR A 442 6.71 5.86 -16.82
CA THR A 442 7.59 4.97 -17.60
C THR A 442 8.86 4.58 -16.85
N PRO A 443 9.61 5.50 -16.18
CA PRO A 443 10.81 5.12 -15.44
C PRO A 443 10.55 4.12 -14.30
N ILE A 444 9.40 4.17 -13.63
CA ILE A 444 9.05 3.18 -12.60
C ILE A 444 8.80 1.82 -13.26
N VAL A 445 7.98 1.78 -14.32
CA VAL A 445 7.61 0.52 -15.00
C VAL A 445 8.80 -0.16 -15.64
N GLN A 446 9.75 0.61 -16.16
CA GLN A 446 11.01 0.07 -16.70
C GLN A 446 11.91 -0.54 -15.62
N ASN A 447 11.84 -0.03 -14.39
CA ASN A 447 12.62 -0.48 -13.24
C ASN A 447 11.93 -1.55 -12.39
N PHE A 448 10.84 -2.16 -12.84
CA PHE A 448 10.30 -3.36 -12.20
C PHE A 448 11.35 -4.46 -12.19
N ALA A 449 11.67 -5.01 -11.02
CA ALA A 449 12.74 -6.01 -10.90
C ALA A 449 12.42 -7.28 -11.69
N ASP A 450 11.15 -7.68 -11.72
CA ASP A 450 10.67 -8.85 -12.47
C ASP A 450 9.24 -8.61 -12.97
N LYS A 451 9.09 -8.40 -14.27
CA LYS A 451 7.78 -8.21 -14.91
C LYS A 451 6.94 -9.47 -14.98
N THR A 452 7.53 -10.65 -14.78
CA THR A 452 6.80 -11.93 -14.79
C THR A 452 6.06 -12.19 -13.48
N LYS A 453 6.35 -11.43 -12.42
CA LYS A 453 5.75 -11.55 -11.08
C LYS A 453 4.82 -10.39 -10.73
N VAL A 454 4.48 -9.58 -11.72
CA VAL A 454 3.53 -8.47 -11.55
C VAL A 454 2.11 -9.01 -11.53
N ASP A 455 1.28 -8.50 -10.62
CA ASP A 455 -0.14 -8.81 -10.53
C ASP A 455 -1.00 -7.55 -10.70
N PHE A 456 -2.15 -7.71 -11.37
CA PHE A 456 -3.10 -6.64 -11.65
C PHE A 456 -4.43 -6.90 -10.95
N THR A 457 -4.89 -5.94 -10.17
CA THR A 457 -6.22 -5.95 -9.55
C THR A 457 -6.95 -4.64 -9.83
N VAL A 458 -8.21 -4.72 -10.24
CA VAL A 458 -9.07 -3.55 -10.44
C VAL A 458 -10.09 -3.47 -9.31
N HIS A 459 -10.18 -2.31 -8.67
CA HIS A 459 -11.15 -2.02 -7.61
C HIS A 459 -11.39 -0.51 -7.53
N ASP A 460 -12.65 -0.08 -7.41
CA ASP A 460 -13.07 1.33 -7.31
C ASP A 460 -12.45 2.23 -8.38
N ASP A 461 -12.63 1.85 -9.65
CA ASP A 461 -12.08 2.58 -10.80
C ASP A 461 -10.55 2.79 -10.75
N LYS A 462 -9.84 2.00 -9.96
CA LYS A 462 -8.39 2.02 -9.83
C LYS A 462 -7.80 0.69 -10.26
N LEU A 463 -6.86 0.74 -11.20
CA LEU A 463 -5.99 -0.39 -11.54
C LEU A 463 -4.81 -0.39 -10.57
N ARG A 464 -4.68 -1.42 -9.78
CA ARG A 464 -3.55 -1.67 -8.88
C ARG A 464 -2.58 -2.64 -9.53
N VAL A 465 -1.32 -2.26 -9.55
CA VAL A 465 -0.21 -2.99 -10.14
C VAL A 465 0.79 -3.31 -9.04
N TYR A 466 0.75 -4.53 -8.53
CA TYR A 466 1.69 -4.99 -7.50
C TYR A 466 2.97 -5.46 -8.17
N TYR A 467 4.12 -4.96 -7.71
CA TYR A 467 5.40 -5.22 -8.34
C TYR A 467 6.56 -5.27 -7.34
N ARG A 468 7.66 -5.89 -7.78
CA ARG A 468 8.93 -5.94 -7.06
C ARG A 468 9.76 -4.72 -7.37
N SER A 469 10.23 -4.03 -6.33
CA SER A 469 11.23 -2.99 -6.50
C SER A 469 12.62 -3.60 -6.73
N SER A 470 13.54 -2.80 -7.24
CA SER A 470 14.91 -3.26 -7.51
C SER A 470 15.59 -3.85 -6.27
N GLY A 471 16.13 -5.04 -6.41
CA GLY A 471 16.81 -5.76 -5.32
C GLY A 471 15.89 -6.59 -4.41
N GLN A 472 14.56 -6.58 -4.62
CA GLN A 472 13.61 -7.37 -3.82
C GLN A 472 13.21 -8.67 -4.53
N GLY A 473 13.04 -9.73 -3.75
CA GLY A 473 12.57 -11.04 -4.22
C GLY A 473 11.03 -11.23 -4.13
N TYR A 474 10.28 -10.22 -3.70
CA TYR A 474 8.84 -10.23 -3.45
C TYR A 474 8.22 -8.89 -3.82
N ASN A 475 6.90 -8.87 -4.03
CA ASN A 475 6.18 -7.63 -4.32
C ASN A 475 6.11 -6.78 -3.04
N ASP A 476 6.63 -5.56 -3.11
CA ASP A 476 6.75 -4.61 -2.00
C ASP A 476 6.20 -3.23 -2.31
N HIS A 477 5.76 -3.00 -3.57
CA HIS A 477 5.23 -1.74 -4.04
C HIS A 477 3.93 -1.96 -4.83
N CYS A 478 3.08 -0.92 -4.88
CA CYS A 478 1.89 -0.89 -5.71
C CYS A 478 1.81 0.42 -6.49
N LEU A 479 1.79 0.34 -7.81
CA LEU A 479 1.51 1.47 -8.69
C LEU A 479 0.02 1.47 -9.00
N ILE A 480 -0.67 2.60 -8.82
CA ILE A 480 -2.12 2.69 -8.98
C ILE A 480 -2.43 3.69 -10.08
N TYR A 481 -3.20 3.25 -11.08
CA TYR A 481 -3.79 4.12 -12.07
C TYR A 481 -5.24 4.41 -11.71
N ASP A 482 -5.51 5.65 -11.36
CA ASP A 482 -6.86 6.14 -11.10
C ASP A 482 -7.49 6.54 -12.44
N THR A 483 -8.54 5.82 -12.84
CA THR A 483 -9.18 6.01 -14.15
C THR A 483 -10.06 7.24 -14.20
N VAL A 484 -10.58 7.70 -13.06
CA VAL A 484 -11.43 8.89 -12.92
C VAL A 484 -10.59 10.16 -13.12
N TYR A 485 -9.46 10.26 -12.40
CA TYR A 485 -8.59 11.43 -12.47
C TYR A 485 -7.51 11.31 -13.55
N ASN A 486 -7.41 10.16 -14.24
CA ASN A 486 -6.37 9.86 -15.24
C ASN A 486 -4.96 10.17 -14.69
N THR A 487 -4.71 9.69 -13.47
CA THR A 487 -3.47 9.98 -12.73
C THR A 487 -2.86 8.72 -12.14
N TRP A 488 -1.55 8.79 -11.85
CA TRP A 488 -0.81 7.71 -11.24
C TRP A 488 -0.47 8.02 -9.78
N LEU A 489 -0.59 7.00 -8.93
CA LEU A 489 -0.27 7.03 -7.50
C LEU A 489 0.73 5.91 -7.23
N ASN A 490 1.56 6.06 -6.22
CA ASN A 490 2.60 5.08 -5.88
C ASN A 490 2.57 4.76 -4.39
N ASP A 491 2.23 3.54 -4.06
CA ASP A 491 2.30 3.00 -2.70
C ASP A 491 3.59 2.19 -2.54
N LYS A 492 4.35 2.50 -1.51
CA LYS A 492 5.60 1.83 -1.18
C LYS A 492 5.47 1.07 0.15
N ASN A 493 6.21 -0.02 0.27
CA ASN A 493 6.27 -0.87 1.46
C ASN A 493 4.92 -1.50 1.83
N VAL A 494 4.14 -1.94 0.82
CA VAL A 494 2.80 -2.54 1.01
C VAL A 494 2.78 -4.07 1.10
N TYR A 495 3.82 -4.77 0.65
CA TYR A 495 4.00 -6.23 0.77
C TYR A 495 2.79 -7.07 0.33
N VAL A 496 2.24 -6.76 -0.83
CA VAL A 496 1.06 -7.43 -1.40
C VAL A 496 1.44 -8.18 -2.66
N GLU A 497 1.02 -9.45 -2.77
CA GLU A 497 1.22 -10.27 -3.96
C GLU A 497 0.08 -10.14 -4.95
N ASN A 498 -1.17 -10.24 -4.49
CA ASN A 498 -2.36 -10.18 -5.33
C ASN A 498 -3.57 -9.65 -4.55
N GLY A 499 -4.67 -9.39 -5.25
CA GLY A 499 -5.90 -8.91 -4.64
C GLY A 499 -7.16 -9.53 -5.26
N VAL A 500 -8.23 -9.59 -4.46
CA VAL A 500 -9.56 -9.98 -4.90
C VAL A 500 -10.61 -9.04 -4.31
N VAL A 501 -11.63 -8.72 -5.07
CA VAL A 501 -12.74 -7.88 -4.62
C VAL A 501 -13.87 -8.76 -4.08
N TRP A 502 -14.38 -8.43 -2.91
CA TRP A 502 -15.58 -9.03 -2.36
C TRP A 502 -16.80 -8.22 -2.78
N ASP A 503 -17.59 -8.81 -3.62
CA ASP A 503 -18.84 -8.24 -4.13
C ASP A 503 -20.04 -8.92 -3.43
N SER A 504 -19.98 -9.00 -2.09
CA SER A 504 -20.91 -9.80 -1.30
C SER A 504 -22.13 -9.04 -0.79
N SER A 505 -22.17 -7.73 -0.96
CA SER A 505 -23.29 -6.87 -0.56
C SER A 505 -23.18 -5.55 -1.34
N PRO A 506 -24.29 -4.87 -1.67
CA PRO A 506 -24.27 -3.54 -2.28
C PRO A 506 -23.46 -2.51 -1.47
N ASP A 507 -23.26 -2.75 -0.16
CA ASP A 507 -22.53 -1.86 0.72
C ASP A 507 -21.09 -2.28 1.02
N ARG A 508 -20.60 -3.41 0.46
CA ARG A 508 -19.26 -3.96 0.73
C ARG A 508 -18.52 -4.31 -0.56
N ASN A 509 -18.07 -3.30 -1.23
CA ASN A 509 -17.06 -3.44 -2.28
C ASN A 509 -15.67 -3.51 -1.61
N GLN A 510 -15.38 -4.64 -0.91
CA GLN A 510 -14.18 -4.80 -0.09
C GLN A 510 -13.04 -5.40 -0.90
N LEU A 511 -11.88 -4.76 -0.93
CA LEU A 511 -10.66 -5.31 -1.48
C LEU A 511 -9.92 -6.13 -0.41
N VAL A 512 -9.69 -7.40 -0.68
CA VAL A 512 -8.85 -8.28 0.14
C VAL A 512 -7.56 -8.56 -0.61
N VAL A 513 -6.44 -8.37 0.06
CA VAL A 513 -5.11 -8.56 -0.53
C VAL A 513 -4.33 -9.63 0.22
N GLY A 514 -3.53 -10.39 -0.52
CA GLY A 514 -2.64 -11.42 0.02
C GLY A 514 -1.24 -10.89 0.23
N ASN A 515 -0.66 -11.19 1.39
CA ASN A 515 0.71 -10.79 1.70
C ASN A 515 1.72 -11.53 0.79
N SER A 516 2.79 -10.83 0.38
CA SER A 516 3.82 -11.34 -0.52
C SER A 516 4.93 -12.14 0.18
N ARG A 517 4.92 -12.22 1.51
CA ARG A 517 5.98 -12.87 2.30
C ARG A 517 5.51 -14.02 3.16
N ILE A 518 4.30 -13.95 3.70
CA ILE A 518 3.70 -14.94 4.58
C ILE A 518 2.24 -15.20 4.21
N GLY A 519 1.68 -16.30 4.67
CA GLY A 519 0.27 -16.65 4.46
C GLY A 519 -0.69 -15.80 5.29
N MET A 520 -0.83 -14.51 4.98
CA MET A 520 -1.69 -13.57 5.68
C MET A 520 -2.54 -12.76 4.71
N LEU A 521 -3.83 -12.61 5.01
CA LEU A 521 -4.76 -11.78 4.26
C LEU A 521 -5.02 -10.47 4.99
N LEU A 522 -5.23 -9.41 4.21
CA LEU A 522 -5.46 -8.06 4.69
C LEU A 522 -6.68 -7.45 3.99
N TYR A 523 -7.51 -6.70 4.71
CA TYR A 523 -8.50 -5.80 4.12
C TYR A 523 -7.79 -4.51 3.73
N ALA A 524 -7.81 -4.18 2.44
CA ALA A 524 -7.14 -3.00 1.91
C ALA A 524 -8.03 -1.76 1.95
N GLU A 525 -7.41 -0.59 1.95
CA GLU A 525 -8.04 0.74 2.02
C GLU A 525 -8.87 0.93 3.31
N GLU A 526 -8.45 0.29 4.40
CA GLU A 526 -9.05 0.40 5.72
C GLU A 526 -8.00 0.73 6.78
N GLY A 527 -8.41 1.46 7.84
CA GLY A 527 -7.50 1.86 8.90
C GLY A 527 -6.53 2.97 8.50
N ARG A 528 -5.58 3.28 9.39
CA ARG A 528 -4.59 4.36 9.25
C ARG A 528 -3.15 3.86 9.26
N SER A 529 -2.97 2.55 9.43
CA SER A 529 -1.68 1.84 9.42
C SER A 529 -1.79 0.54 8.62
N ASP A 530 -0.69 -0.03 8.20
CA ASP A 530 -0.65 -1.32 7.53
C ASP A 530 -0.51 -2.44 8.59
N ALA A 531 -1.64 -2.90 9.14
CA ALA A 531 -1.70 -3.86 10.25
C ALA A 531 -0.78 -3.46 11.43
N GLY A 532 -0.73 -2.16 11.74
CA GLY A 532 0.12 -1.58 12.77
C GLY A 532 1.41 -0.95 12.26
N LYS A 533 1.86 -1.24 11.04
CA LYS A 533 3.03 -0.60 10.44
C LYS A 533 2.72 0.85 10.05
N PRO A 534 3.62 1.81 10.38
CA PRO A 534 3.46 3.20 9.95
C PRO A 534 3.41 3.34 8.44
N ILE A 535 2.50 4.18 7.93
CA ILE A 535 2.46 4.57 6.53
C ILE A 535 3.24 5.88 6.39
N GLU A 536 4.32 5.84 5.65
CA GLU A 536 5.10 7.04 5.35
C GLU A 536 4.49 7.78 4.17
N PHE A 537 3.87 8.92 4.43
CA PHE A 537 3.37 9.83 3.40
C PHE A 537 4.46 10.81 2.98
N GLU A 538 4.62 11.02 1.69
CA GLU A 538 5.47 12.08 1.15
C GLU A 538 4.89 12.60 -0.18
N TYR A 539 4.80 13.91 -0.31
CA TYR A 539 4.45 14.61 -1.54
C TYR A 539 5.46 15.73 -1.80
N ARG A 540 6.06 15.74 -2.99
CA ARG A 540 7.00 16.79 -3.41
C ARG A 540 6.40 17.57 -4.56
N THR A 541 6.52 18.90 -4.51
CA THR A 541 6.26 19.72 -5.68
C THR A 541 7.43 19.62 -6.67
N LYS A 542 7.24 20.05 -7.90
CA LYS A 542 8.40 20.31 -8.77
C LYS A 542 9.27 21.44 -8.18
N TYR A 543 10.46 21.65 -8.72
CA TYR A 543 11.25 22.83 -8.44
C TYR A 543 10.66 24.05 -9.15
N HIS A 544 10.15 24.99 -8.38
CA HIS A 544 9.57 26.22 -8.89
C HIS A 544 10.63 27.31 -9.05
N SER A 545 10.80 27.85 -10.27
CA SER A 545 11.64 29.00 -10.57
C SER A 545 10.86 30.33 -10.60
N PHE A 546 9.53 30.29 -10.39
CA PHE A 546 8.61 31.43 -10.32
C PHE A 546 8.77 32.48 -11.44
N GLY A 547 9.11 32.05 -12.64
CA GLY A 547 9.12 32.88 -13.85
C GLY A 547 10.50 33.18 -14.44
N SER A 548 11.61 32.96 -13.73
CA SER A 548 12.94 33.08 -14.34
C SER A 548 13.96 32.18 -13.64
N PRO A 549 14.43 31.12 -14.30
CA PRO A 549 15.44 30.23 -13.71
C PRO A 549 16.81 30.89 -13.52
N SER A 550 17.08 31.99 -14.22
CA SER A 550 18.35 32.71 -14.10
C SER A 550 18.41 33.70 -12.93
N ARG A 551 17.29 34.04 -12.31
CA ARG A 551 17.23 35.06 -11.26
C ARG A 551 17.03 34.45 -9.89
N LYS A 552 17.82 34.95 -8.90
CA LYS A 552 17.59 34.61 -7.49
C LYS A 552 16.29 35.27 -7.01
N GLN A 553 15.47 34.47 -6.34
CA GLN A 553 14.19 34.86 -5.78
C GLN A 553 14.20 34.57 -4.28
N ARG A 554 13.37 35.26 -3.53
CA ARG A 554 13.19 34.98 -2.12
C ARG A 554 11.74 34.57 -1.88
N MET A 555 11.54 33.30 -1.55
CA MET A 555 10.27 32.87 -0.97
C MET A 555 10.25 33.36 0.48
N LYS A 556 9.46 34.38 0.77
CA LYS A 556 9.42 34.99 2.10
C LYS A 556 8.54 34.21 3.06
N ARG A 557 7.45 33.68 2.56
CA ARG A 557 6.43 33.00 3.36
C ARG A 557 5.80 31.90 2.55
N LEU A 558 5.55 30.80 3.25
CA LEU A 558 4.76 29.67 2.74
C LEU A 558 3.59 29.45 3.71
N TYR A 559 2.40 29.27 3.17
CA TYR A 559 1.19 28.94 3.90
C TYR A 559 0.63 27.64 3.33
N PRO A 560 0.96 26.48 3.90
CA PRO A 560 0.34 25.23 3.51
C PRO A 560 -1.11 25.20 4.01
N ALA A 561 -2.03 24.79 3.14
CA ALA A 561 -3.43 24.55 3.48
C ALA A 561 -3.58 23.06 3.82
N LEU A 562 -3.56 22.75 5.10
CA LEU A 562 -3.57 21.39 5.64
C LEU A 562 -4.82 21.14 6.46
N ARG A 563 -5.28 19.88 6.48
CA ARG A 563 -6.32 19.39 7.40
C ARG A 563 -5.81 18.17 8.12
N GLY A 564 -6.04 18.07 9.41
CA GLY A 564 -5.96 16.84 10.19
C GLY A 564 -7.38 16.36 10.47
N THR A 565 -7.59 15.06 10.51
CA THR A 565 -8.92 14.51 10.73
C THR A 565 -9.23 14.31 12.21
N ASP A 566 -8.26 13.92 13.04
CA ASP A 566 -8.42 13.67 14.47
C ASP A 566 -7.08 13.81 15.22
N GLY A 567 -7.08 14.45 16.38
CA GLY A 567 -5.97 14.45 17.33
C GLY A 567 -4.81 15.39 16.99
N ASN A 568 -3.76 15.31 17.82
CA ASN A 568 -2.53 16.12 17.69
C ASN A 568 -1.57 15.46 16.70
N HIS A 569 -1.83 15.63 15.42
CA HIS A 569 -0.93 15.14 14.37
C HIS A 569 0.05 16.24 13.94
N THR A 570 1.21 15.83 13.52
CA THR A 570 2.22 16.72 12.96
C THR A 570 2.58 16.32 11.54
N ILE A 571 2.89 17.31 10.72
CA ILE A 571 3.46 17.13 9.38
C ILE A 571 4.75 17.95 9.30
N ASP A 572 5.79 17.38 8.72
CA ASP A 572 7.02 18.09 8.42
C ASP A 572 6.94 18.72 7.02
N VAL A 573 6.94 20.04 6.98
CA VAL A 573 6.97 20.81 5.74
C VAL A 573 8.40 21.24 5.49
N GLN A 574 9.03 20.59 4.55
CA GLN A 574 10.42 20.83 4.17
C GLN A 574 10.50 21.71 2.93
N VAL A 575 11.45 22.65 2.92
CA VAL A 575 11.74 23.47 1.74
C VAL A 575 13.18 23.23 1.32
N ASP A 576 13.32 22.66 0.14
CA ASP A 576 14.61 22.50 -0.53
C ASP A 576 14.85 23.67 -1.48
N ALA A 577 16.05 24.21 -1.44
CA ALA A 577 16.42 25.39 -2.19
C ALA A 577 17.69 25.12 -3.03
N ASP A 578 17.63 25.36 -4.32
CA ASP A 578 18.73 25.17 -5.27
C ASP A 578 19.34 23.74 -5.23
N GLU A 579 18.49 22.72 -4.98
CA GLU A 579 18.91 21.31 -4.89
C GLU A 579 19.92 21.05 -3.75
N ALA A 580 19.77 21.77 -2.65
CA ALA A 580 20.63 21.58 -1.48
C ALA A 580 20.42 20.22 -0.82
N ASN A 581 21.49 19.61 -0.31
CA ASN A 581 21.41 18.29 0.35
C ASN A 581 20.70 18.29 1.71
N ALA A 582 20.40 19.48 2.26
CA ALA A 582 19.76 19.64 3.56
C ALA A 582 18.55 20.60 3.45
N PRO A 583 17.34 20.09 3.23
CA PRO A 583 16.15 20.92 3.19
C PRO A 583 15.85 21.50 4.57
N MET A 584 15.29 22.71 4.59
CA MET A 584 14.76 23.30 5.81
C MET A 584 13.50 22.57 6.25
N SER A 585 13.50 22.04 7.44
CA SER A 585 12.38 21.34 8.06
C SER A 585 11.58 22.28 8.98
N ASN A 586 10.25 22.21 8.88
CA ASN A 586 9.33 22.96 9.73
C ASN A 586 8.20 22.02 10.16
N ILE A 587 8.18 21.64 11.42
CA ILE A 587 7.13 20.79 11.97
C ILE A 587 5.88 21.65 12.21
N VAL A 588 4.79 21.27 11.58
CA VAL A 588 3.48 21.90 11.70
C VAL A 588 2.56 21.00 12.49
N SER A 589 1.99 21.48 13.58
CA SER A 589 0.93 20.80 14.31
C SER A 589 -0.39 20.95 13.56
N LEU A 590 -1.11 19.83 13.41
CA LEU A 590 -2.44 19.75 12.80
C LEU A 590 -3.52 19.62 13.89
N ALA A 591 -3.23 20.06 15.12
CA ALA A 591 -4.18 20.00 16.23
C ALA A 591 -5.55 20.56 15.79
N ALA A 592 -6.60 19.80 15.97
CA ALA A 592 -7.96 20.26 15.74
C ALA A 592 -8.24 21.39 16.74
N SER A 593 -8.42 22.60 16.23
CA SER A 593 -8.93 23.71 17.02
C SER A 593 -10.46 23.69 17.00
N GLY A 594 -11.08 22.97 17.92
CA GLY A 594 -12.52 22.92 18.08
C GLY A 594 -12.98 21.71 18.90
N ASP A 595 -14.05 21.88 19.62
CA ASP A 595 -14.63 20.82 20.44
C ASP A 595 -15.40 19.83 19.55
N GLU A 596 -15.25 18.52 19.83
CA GLU A 596 -15.95 17.46 19.10
C GLU A 596 -17.40 17.31 19.53
N TRP A 597 -18.29 17.08 18.58
CA TRP A 597 -19.66 16.65 18.85
C TRP A 597 -19.67 15.34 19.64
N GLY A 598 -20.16 15.39 20.89
CA GLY A 598 -20.21 14.23 21.78
C GLY A 598 -19.11 14.15 22.83
N GLY A 599 -18.19 15.09 22.90
CA GLY A 599 -17.10 15.17 23.90
C GLY A 599 -17.53 15.60 25.31
N GLY A 600 -18.83 15.68 25.61
CA GLY A 600 -19.33 16.02 26.94
C GLY A 600 -19.53 17.51 27.21
N GLU A 601 -19.27 18.39 26.27
CA GLU A 601 -19.52 19.82 26.35
C GLU A 601 -21.01 20.13 26.08
N LEU A 602 -21.60 21.01 26.89
CA LEU A 602 -22.97 21.46 26.74
C LEU A 602 -23.06 22.52 25.63
N TRP A 603 -24.16 22.51 24.87
CA TRP A 603 -24.47 23.46 23.77
C TRP A 603 -24.37 24.94 24.12
N ALA A 604 -24.27 25.29 25.37
CA ALA A 604 -24.20 26.65 25.89
C ALA A 604 -22.91 26.93 26.68
N SER A 605 -21.89 26.09 26.55
CA SER A 605 -20.62 26.35 27.21
C SER A 605 -19.96 27.60 26.62
N PRO A 606 -19.65 28.63 27.43
CA PRO A 606 -19.00 29.85 26.94
C PRO A 606 -17.56 29.61 26.44
N THR A 607 -17.03 28.40 26.62
CA THR A 607 -15.69 27.96 26.21
C THR A 607 -15.72 27.06 24.98
N ALA A 608 -16.90 26.55 24.57
CA ALA A 608 -17.03 25.71 23.39
C ALA A 608 -16.98 26.56 22.12
N THR A 609 -15.96 26.35 21.30
CA THR A 609 -15.84 26.94 19.96
C THR A 609 -16.42 25.98 18.92
N TRP A 610 -17.70 26.13 18.67
CA TRP A 610 -18.41 25.43 17.59
C TRP A 610 -18.05 26.09 16.25
N GLY A 611 -17.11 25.56 15.55
CA GLY A 611 -16.73 26.16 14.28
C GLY A 611 -15.48 25.52 13.73
N ARG A 612 -15.71 24.47 13.07
CA ARG A 612 -14.70 23.74 12.37
C ARG A 612 -14.64 24.17 10.93
N ASP A 613 -13.78 25.08 10.54
CA ASP A 613 -13.33 25.21 9.15
C ASP A 613 -12.24 26.27 8.96
N ALA A 614 -11.66 26.78 10.01
CA ALA A 614 -10.40 27.49 9.87
C ALA A 614 -9.31 26.43 9.64
N LEU A 615 -8.98 26.18 8.37
CA LEU A 615 -7.75 25.48 8.03
C LEU A 615 -6.62 26.18 8.77
N PRO A 616 -5.85 25.49 9.62
CA PRO A 616 -4.65 26.10 10.15
C PRO A 616 -3.79 26.49 8.95
N LEU A 617 -3.53 27.76 8.79
CA LEU A 617 -2.63 28.29 7.77
C LEU A 617 -1.30 28.63 8.48
N PRO A 618 -0.48 27.64 8.84
CA PRO A 618 0.77 27.89 9.49
C PRO A 618 1.67 28.72 8.59
N ARG A 619 2.20 29.78 9.15
CA ARG A 619 3.13 30.65 8.43
C ARG A 619 4.55 30.13 8.57
N ILE A 620 5.11 29.63 7.48
CA ILE A 620 6.51 29.23 7.41
C ILE A 620 7.32 30.37 6.79
N THR A 621 8.39 30.78 7.49
CA THR A 621 9.31 31.82 7.00
C THR A 621 10.56 31.14 6.44
N ILE A 622 10.90 31.46 5.18
CA ILE A 622 12.02 30.85 4.47
C ILE A 622 13.14 31.88 4.32
N PRO A 623 14.32 31.65 4.93
CA PRO A 623 15.47 32.52 4.75
C PRO A 623 16.15 32.28 3.40
N GLY A 624 16.98 33.23 2.99
CA GLY A 624 17.83 33.10 1.82
C GLY A 624 17.20 33.58 0.50
N GLN A 625 18.03 33.54 -0.55
CA GLN A 625 17.67 33.86 -1.93
C GLN A 625 18.18 32.72 -2.81
N ASN A 626 17.26 32.06 -3.52
CA ASN A 626 17.56 30.86 -4.29
C ASN A 626 16.94 30.98 -5.69
N ARG A 627 17.42 30.19 -6.64
CA ARG A 627 16.90 30.18 -8.02
C ARG A 627 15.68 29.28 -8.14
N LYS A 628 15.68 28.17 -7.41
CA LYS A 628 14.62 27.16 -7.42
C LYS A 628 14.21 26.80 -6.00
N HIS A 629 12.96 26.44 -5.80
CA HIS A 629 12.42 25.96 -4.53
C HIS A 629 11.54 24.74 -4.76
N GLN A 630 11.75 23.68 -4.00
CA GLN A 630 10.86 22.52 -3.93
C GLN A 630 10.29 22.43 -2.52
N ILE A 631 9.00 22.13 -2.43
CA ILE A 631 8.33 21.93 -1.14
C ILE A 631 8.04 20.44 -1.00
N ARG A 632 8.36 19.90 0.18
CA ARG A 632 8.11 18.51 0.54
C ARG A 632 7.20 18.48 1.76
N PHE A 633 6.17 17.67 1.70
CA PHE A 633 5.25 17.38 2.79
C PHE A 633 5.49 15.95 3.23
N VAL A 634 5.92 15.73 4.47
CA VAL A 634 6.34 14.42 4.98
C VAL A 634 5.61 14.11 6.29
N GLN A 635 5.03 12.92 6.38
CA GLN A 635 4.44 12.41 7.61
C GLN A 635 4.76 10.92 7.76
N THR A 636 5.27 10.52 8.93
CA THR A 636 5.75 9.16 9.18
C THR A 636 5.08 8.45 10.37
N GLY A 637 4.19 9.13 11.09
CA GLY A 637 3.55 8.56 12.28
C GLY A 637 2.55 7.45 11.99
N VAL A 638 2.36 6.56 12.97
CA VAL A 638 1.27 5.57 12.98
C VAL A 638 -0.04 6.29 13.26
N ASP A 639 -1.11 5.83 12.61
CA ASP A 639 -2.49 6.30 12.76
C ASP A 639 -2.71 7.82 12.54
N ASN A 640 -1.75 8.47 11.88
CA ASN A 640 -1.84 9.88 11.54
C ASN A 640 -2.45 10.08 10.15
N ASP A 641 -3.46 10.94 10.05
CA ASP A 641 -4.04 11.39 8.79
C ASP A 641 -3.59 12.81 8.45
N VAL A 642 -3.49 13.09 7.17
CA VAL A 642 -3.26 14.43 6.65
C VAL A 642 -3.92 14.61 5.29
N ASP A 643 -4.57 15.75 5.14
CA ASP A 643 -5.09 16.23 3.87
C ASP A 643 -4.33 17.50 3.46
N LEU A 644 -3.70 17.46 2.30
CA LEU A 644 -3.04 18.60 1.68
C LEU A 644 -3.97 19.17 0.60
N VAL A 645 -4.61 20.29 0.91
CA VAL A 645 -5.52 20.99 -0.02
C VAL A 645 -4.73 21.80 -1.04
N GLY A 646 -3.58 22.31 -0.64
CA GLY A 646 -2.71 23.14 -1.46
C GLY A 646 -1.78 24.00 -0.61
N TYR A 647 -1.18 25.00 -1.23
CA TYR A 647 -0.34 25.97 -0.52
C TYR A 647 -0.28 27.31 -1.24
N THR A 648 0.03 28.37 -0.48
CA THR A 648 0.27 29.72 -1.00
C THR A 648 1.68 30.15 -0.69
N ALA A 649 2.43 30.60 -1.69
CA ALA A 649 3.78 31.10 -1.56
C ALA A 649 3.85 32.61 -1.86
N TYR A 650 4.48 33.37 -0.96
CA TYR A 650 4.78 34.78 -1.15
C TYR A 650 6.23 34.98 -1.56
N ILE A 651 6.43 35.48 -2.76
CA ILE A 651 7.72 35.58 -3.43
C ILE A 651 8.07 37.04 -3.66
N SER A 652 9.30 37.41 -3.37
CA SER A 652 9.86 38.71 -3.77
C SER A 652 10.88 38.52 -4.87
N MET A 653 10.65 39.17 -5.99
CA MET A 653 11.63 39.29 -7.08
C MET A 653 12.45 40.56 -6.88
N ARG A 654 13.80 40.47 -6.97
CA ARG A 654 14.59 41.70 -7.13
C ARG A 654 14.46 42.20 -8.56
N ARG A 655 14.30 43.53 -8.72
CA ARG A 655 14.47 44.14 -10.02
C ARG A 655 15.88 43.87 -10.54
N PRO A 656 16.07 43.65 -11.84
CA PRO A 656 17.42 43.61 -12.37
C PRO A 656 18.09 44.97 -12.03
N VAL A 657 19.29 44.88 -11.50
CA VAL A 657 20.14 46.06 -11.30
C VAL A 657 20.63 46.50 -12.65
#